data_71335869ea1707168a47334a7c12c50c
#
_entry.id   71335869ea1707168a47334a7c12c50c
#
_cell.length_a   1.000
_cell.length_b   1.000
_cell.length_c   1.000
_cell.angle_alpha   90.00
_cell.angle_beta   90.00
_cell.angle_gamma   90.00
#
_symmetry.space_group_name_H-M   'P 1'
#
loop_
_entity.id
_entity.type
_entity.pdbx_description
1 polymer ?
#
loop_
_entity_poly.entity_id
_entity_poly.type
_entity_poly.pdbx_seq_one_letter_code
_entity_poly.pdbx_strand_id
1 'polypeptide(L)'
;MWRTLTGAVAGLLVLFVGSLAFNAASGQSRWPGPLDFVRVHPWVVLLLLIPVSLIGLWQAPRRDRAREPLAPAAYRLPPRNTNFTGRDATLRELRQHLTSVSNDAMLVVHGLGGVGKTQLAVEYAYRYLSKYRFVAFVDAEDPDLVASQFVSLAGELGLVEASSGQVIPRVYGKLVDRRPWLIIFDNGEKPGALTPALPSGDLAGNGHVIVTTRVSGWSSRAGVIDLDVFTRRESVELLTRRVPGMTEAVADEIAEQLGDLPLALEQAAGYMGYNHTAPEAYLTLLTSRLDDMIARGELADRPAVVVATLWQLSVRRLATDQPQAVRLLELCALLAPEPIPLGLFTGSPEIVNVGAADPLAWDTTVGALAGLGLARRGNASLVVHRLVQAAVRAAMPHEAHTDARVRLCRALVAAVPHDIHGDPDARPRWQELLPHVIAVTKDEPPAECAAETAVLLRLASTFLVQIGDYAVALPLCERALAIDESLEGRDAEAGFDLITLAQIHRDLDALERSRTLAERALRLHESCLPADSPAIATDLATLARTLCLLGEHRAALPLAERALQIDEAAHGPDDPYVSFDLIALANVHVDLGDQATALPLISRALEIREAIYAPDHLYIGYVLVFKAQVLHTLNDPAAADFARRGAQILQTRLGRTHPKTEDAFALVDRLR
;
A
#
# COMPACT_ATOMS: atom_id res chain seq x y z
N MET A 1 -36.90 25.89 -15.78
CA MET A 1 -37.17 26.74 -16.97
C MET A 1 -36.42 26.23 -18.24
N TRP A 2 -35.16 25.86 -18.23
CA TRP A 2 -34.42 25.42 -19.43
C TRP A 2 -34.76 23.98 -19.92
N ARG A 3 -35.09 23.05 -19.03
CA ARG A 3 -35.55 21.70 -19.43
C ARG A 3 -36.90 21.69 -20.18
N THR A 4 -37.71 22.68 -19.90
CA THR A 4 -39.01 22.86 -20.61
C THR A 4 -38.82 23.47 -21.98
N LEU A 5 -37.80 24.36 -22.17
CA LEU A 5 -37.54 24.97 -23.47
C LEU A 5 -36.87 24.04 -24.46
N THR A 6 -35.90 23.19 -24.02
CA THR A 6 -35.30 22.16 -24.89
C THR A 6 -36.26 21.06 -25.24
N GLY A 7 -37.18 20.69 -24.35
CA GLY A 7 -38.28 19.75 -24.64
C GLY A 7 -39.27 20.31 -25.63
N ALA A 8 -39.57 21.60 -25.52
CA ALA A 8 -40.49 22.30 -26.45
C ALA A 8 -39.89 22.45 -27.88
N VAL A 9 -38.60 22.74 -27.98
CA VAL A 9 -37.89 22.84 -29.29
C VAL A 9 -37.75 21.47 -29.94
N ALA A 10 -37.41 20.43 -29.17
CA ALA A 10 -37.38 19.05 -29.67
C ALA A 10 -38.78 18.54 -30.08
N GLY A 11 -39.82 18.90 -29.33
CA GLY A 11 -41.23 18.59 -29.66
C GLY A 11 -41.66 19.29 -30.94
N LEU A 12 -41.30 20.57 -31.13
CA LEU A 12 -41.59 21.31 -32.35
C LEU A 12 -40.86 20.74 -33.58
N LEU A 13 -39.61 20.28 -33.42
CA LEU A 13 -38.83 19.66 -34.48
C LEU A 13 -39.46 18.29 -34.90
N VAL A 14 -39.89 17.49 -33.93
CA VAL A 14 -40.59 16.20 -34.18
C VAL A 14 -41.95 16.44 -34.85
N LEU A 15 -42.71 17.46 -34.42
CA LEU A 15 -43.96 17.85 -35.06
C LEU A 15 -43.75 18.36 -36.48
N PHE A 16 -42.67 19.13 -36.73
CA PHE A 16 -42.32 19.66 -38.05
C PHE A 16 -41.89 18.54 -39.01
N VAL A 17 -41.04 17.63 -38.59
CA VAL A 17 -40.60 16.45 -39.38
C VAL A 17 -41.80 15.48 -39.59
N GLY A 18 -42.59 15.28 -38.56
CA GLY A 18 -43.82 14.45 -38.65
C GLY A 18 -44.84 15.02 -39.60
N SER A 19 -45.05 16.36 -39.62
CA SER A 19 -45.98 17.03 -40.53
C SER A 19 -45.49 17.01 -41.99
N LEU A 20 -44.17 17.12 -42.23
CA LEU A 20 -43.57 16.92 -43.55
C LEU A 20 -43.76 15.50 -44.07
N ALA A 21 -43.56 14.50 -43.20
CA ALA A 21 -43.78 13.07 -43.57
C ALA A 21 -45.27 12.76 -43.81
N PHE A 22 -46.18 13.34 -43.03
CA PHE A 22 -47.62 13.19 -43.21
C PHE A 22 -48.13 13.82 -44.50
N ASN A 23 -47.58 15.02 -44.85
CA ASN A 23 -47.91 15.68 -46.08
C ASN A 23 -47.45 14.94 -47.34
N ALA A 24 -46.26 14.31 -47.27
CA ALA A 24 -45.77 13.45 -48.34
C ALA A 24 -46.64 12.21 -48.55
N ALA A 25 -47.32 11.74 -47.49
CA ALA A 25 -48.18 10.56 -47.55
C ALA A 25 -49.64 10.87 -47.92
N SER A 26 -50.18 12.12 -47.66
CA SER A 26 -51.60 12.44 -47.77
C SER A 26 -52.01 13.21 -49.04
N GLY A 27 -51.10 13.68 -49.86
CA GLY A 27 -51.38 14.38 -51.15
C GLY A 27 -52.16 15.71 -51.04
N GLN A 28 -52.33 16.32 -49.87
CA GLN A 28 -53.08 17.54 -49.67
C GLN A 28 -52.30 18.80 -50.17
N SER A 29 -53.01 19.64 -50.98
CA SER A 29 -52.40 20.80 -51.61
C SER A 29 -52.43 22.12 -50.80
N ARG A 30 -53.11 22.16 -49.64
CA ARG A 30 -53.23 23.35 -48.77
C ARG A 30 -53.27 22.97 -47.29
N TRP A 31 -52.53 23.73 -46.44
CA TRP A 31 -52.53 23.61 -44.99
C TRP A 31 -53.38 24.69 -44.33
N PRO A 32 -53.99 24.50 -43.17
CA PRO A 32 -54.78 25.53 -42.51
C PRO A 32 -53.94 26.65 -41.93
N GLY A 33 -54.28 27.90 -42.28
CA GLY A 33 -53.77 29.14 -41.70
C GLY A 33 -52.23 29.34 -41.77
N PRO A 34 -51.59 29.72 -40.68
CA PRO A 34 -50.15 30.07 -40.65
C PRO A 34 -49.21 28.91 -41.00
N LEU A 35 -49.70 27.69 -41.02
CA LEU A 35 -48.89 26.49 -41.38
C LEU A 35 -48.63 26.39 -42.89
N ASP A 36 -49.48 27.03 -43.73
CA ASP A 36 -49.27 27.00 -45.18
C ASP A 36 -48.02 27.82 -45.58
N PHE A 37 -47.70 28.90 -44.85
CA PHE A 37 -46.43 29.63 -45.01
C PHE A 37 -45.19 28.75 -44.80
N VAL A 38 -45.23 27.85 -43.81
CA VAL A 38 -44.15 26.87 -43.54
C VAL A 38 -43.97 25.88 -44.67
N ARG A 39 -45.09 25.46 -45.29
CA ARG A 39 -45.07 24.55 -46.46
C ARG A 39 -44.47 25.23 -47.70
N VAL A 40 -44.83 26.50 -47.95
CA VAL A 40 -44.37 27.25 -49.14
C VAL A 40 -42.91 27.73 -48.99
N HIS A 41 -42.44 27.99 -47.73
CA HIS A 41 -41.13 28.53 -47.45
C HIS A 41 -40.37 27.72 -46.37
N PRO A 42 -40.14 26.43 -46.58
CA PRO A 42 -39.48 25.58 -45.57
C PRO A 42 -38.06 26.03 -45.22
N TRP A 43 -37.40 26.67 -46.17
CA TRP A 43 -36.06 27.24 -45.96
C TRP A 43 -36.00 28.43 -45.00
N VAL A 44 -37.03 29.23 -44.88
CA VAL A 44 -37.13 30.33 -43.94
C VAL A 44 -37.21 29.83 -42.49
N VAL A 45 -37.94 28.73 -42.27
CA VAL A 45 -38.03 28.10 -40.96
C VAL A 45 -36.70 27.44 -40.56
N LEU A 46 -36.04 26.78 -41.50
CA LEU A 46 -34.71 26.22 -41.29
C LEU A 46 -33.67 27.28 -40.99
N LEU A 47 -33.66 28.43 -41.71
CA LEU A 47 -32.76 29.56 -41.47
C LEU A 47 -32.99 30.22 -40.13
N LEU A 48 -34.21 30.21 -39.56
CA LEU A 48 -34.49 30.69 -38.21
C LEU A 48 -34.17 29.66 -37.11
N LEU A 49 -34.27 28.36 -37.39
CA LEU A 49 -33.98 27.32 -36.39
C LEU A 49 -32.49 26.98 -36.26
N ILE A 50 -31.71 27.15 -37.32
CA ILE A 50 -30.25 26.88 -37.30
C ILE A 50 -29.52 27.82 -36.32
N PRO A 51 -29.68 29.17 -36.31
CA PRO A 51 -29.07 30.05 -35.33
C PRO A 51 -29.49 29.75 -33.89
N VAL A 52 -30.78 29.45 -33.66
CA VAL A 52 -31.29 29.10 -32.33
C VAL A 52 -30.71 27.78 -31.82
N SER A 53 -30.55 26.80 -32.69
CA SER A 53 -29.89 25.52 -32.36
C SER A 53 -28.39 25.71 -32.11
N LEU A 54 -27.70 26.53 -32.90
CA LEU A 54 -26.29 26.84 -32.73
C LEU A 54 -26.04 27.68 -31.47
N ILE A 55 -26.90 28.63 -31.14
CA ILE A 55 -26.83 29.38 -29.89
C ILE A 55 -27.12 28.45 -28.69
N GLY A 56 -28.06 27.54 -28.81
CA GLY A 56 -28.33 26.49 -27.80
C GLY A 56 -27.15 25.52 -27.59
N LEU A 57 -26.45 25.18 -28.66
CA LEU A 57 -25.22 24.35 -28.63
C LEU A 57 -24.00 25.14 -28.12
N TRP A 58 -23.93 26.45 -28.41
CA TRP A 58 -22.84 27.30 -27.94
C TRP A 58 -23.01 27.75 -26.48
N GLN A 59 -24.25 27.88 -26.02
CA GLN A 59 -24.62 28.14 -24.63
C GLN A 59 -24.88 26.92 -23.80
N ALA A 60 -24.89 25.71 -24.41
CA ALA A 60 -24.82 24.50 -23.62
C ALA A 60 -23.53 24.61 -22.79
N PRO A 61 -23.62 24.68 -21.46
CA PRO A 61 -22.42 24.59 -20.66
C PRO A 61 -21.67 23.38 -21.19
N ARG A 62 -20.41 23.55 -21.63
CA ARG A 62 -19.52 22.42 -21.84
C ARG A 62 -19.77 21.55 -20.62
N ARG A 63 -20.45 20.45 -20.81
CA ARG A 63 -20.51 19.43 -19.80
C ARG A 63 -19.06 19.06 -19.61
N ASP A 64 -18.37 19.73 -18.68
CA ASP A 64 -17.51 18.97 -17.82
C ASP A 64 -18.37 17.75 -17.52
N ARG A 65 -17.96 16.61 -18.02
CA ARG A 65 -18.49 15.35 -17.52
C ARG A 65 -18.45 15.53 -16.01
N ALA A 66 -19.59 15.81 -15.40
CA ALA A 66 -19.73 15.70 -13.97
C ALA A 66 -19.32 14.24 -13.72
N ARG A 67 -18.02 14.06 -13.48
CA ARG A 67 -17.52 12.85 -12.86
C ARG A 67 -18.44 12.72 -11.65
N GLU A 68 -19.22 11.64 -11.60
CA GLU A 68 -19.89 11.26 -10.36
C GLU A 68 -18.93 11.59 -9.23
N PRO A 69 -19.39 12.20 -8.13
CA PRO A 69 -18.55 12.42 -6.99
C PRO A 69 -18.06 11.04 -6.58
N LEU A 70 -16.87 10.67 -7.05
CA LEU A 70 -16.16 9.50 -6.54
C LEU A 70 -16.12 9.72 -5.03
N ALA A 71 -16.66 8.77 -4.29
CA ALA A 71 -16.49 8.76 -2.85
C ALA A 71 -15.00 8.95 -2.55
N PRO A 72 -14.64 9.80 -1.56
CA PRO A 72 -13.26 10.06 -1.24
C PRO A 72 -12.55 8.72 -0.97
N ALA A 73 -11.55 8.40 -1.78
CA ALA A 73 -10.75 7.21 -1.59
C ALA A 73 -9.71 7.49 -0.50
N ALA A 74 -9.68 6.67 0.55
CA ALA A 74 -8.70 6.74 1.62
C ALA A 74 -7.78 5.51 1.54
N TYR A 75 -6.48 5.76 1.51
CA TYR A 75 -5.44 4.72 1.49
C TYR A 75 -4.73 4.66 2.84
N ARG A 76 -4.79 3.50 3.50
CA ARG A 76 -4.15 3.22 4.81
C ARG A 76 -4.44 4.25 5.92
N LEU A 77 -5.53 5.02 5.80
CA LEU A 77 -5.88 5.97 6.85
C LEU A 77 -6.24 5.20 8.14
N PRO A 78 -5.54 5.45 9.26
CA PRO A 78 -5.84 4.79 10.53
C PRO A 78 -7.29 5.03 10.97
N PRO A 79 -7.91 4.12 11.74
CA PRO A 79 -9.25 4.30 12.27
C PRO A 79 -9.37 5.60 13.07
N ARG A 80 -10.51 6.30 12.90
CA ARG A 80 -10.78 7.54 13.62
C ARG A 80 -10.87 7.28 15.13
N ASN A 81 -10.23 8.14 15.90
CA ASN A 81 -10.37 8.13 17.35
C ASN A 81 -11.71 8.74 17.76
N THR A 82 -12.66 7.92 18.20
CA THR A 82 -13.99 8.38 18.66
C THR A 82 -13.94 9.22 19.94
N ASN A 83 -12.83 9.13 20.67
CA ASN A 83 -12.60 9.86 21.92
C ASN A 83 -11.73 11.11 21.73
N PHE A 84 -11.47 11.51 20.49
CA PHE A 84 -10.68 12.72 20.22
C PHE A 84 -11.28 13.93 20.93
N THR A 85 -10.46 14.62 21.73
CA THR A 85 -10.87 15.73 22.60
C THR A 85 -9.98 16.94 22.35
N GLY A 86 -10.57 18.14 22.38
CA GLY A 86 -9.82 19.39 22.24
C GLY A 86 -9.25 19.62 20.83
N ARG A 87 -8.23 20.48 20.75
CA ARG A 87 -7.46 20.80 19.52
C ARG A 87 -8.26 21.46 18.40
N ASP A 88 -9.45 21.98 18.64
CA ASP A 88 -10.27 22.62 17.60
C ASP A 88 -9.64 23.90 17.03
N ALA A 89 -8.88 24.63 17.85
CA ALA A 89 -8.11 25.76 17.41
C ALA A 89 -6.97 25.35 16.46
N THR A 90 -6.20 24.34 16.84
CA THR A 90 -5.09 23.79 16.06
C THR A 90 -5.58 23.17 14.73
N LEU A 91 -6.72 22.46 14.74
CA LEU A 91 -7.32 21.92 13.52
C LEU A 91 -7.78 23.04 12.56
N ARG A 92 -8.29 24.15 13.08
CA ARG A 92 -8.64 25.33 12.25
C ARG A 92 -7.39 26.02 11.70
N GLU A 93 -6.36 26.15 12.50
CA GLU A 93 -5.05 26.68 12.09
C GLU A 93 -4.42 25.82 10.99
N LEU A 94 -4.37 24.47 11.16
CA LEU A 94 -3.98 23.51 10.12
C LEU A 94 -4.73 23.77 8.81
N ARG A 95 -6.05 23.94 8.90
CA ARG A 95 -6.88 24.19 7.72
C ARG A 95 -6.57 25.53 7.06
N GLN A 96 -6.38 26.57 7.83
CA GLN A 96 -6.04 27.91 7.34
C GLN A 96 -4.70 27.89 6.60
N HIS A 97 -3.67 27.28 7.18
CA HIS A 97 -2.35 27.17 6.54
C HIS A 97 -2.41 26.39 5.22
N LEU A 98 -3.01 25.21 5.21
CA LEU A 98 -3.11 24.37 4.01
C LEU A 98 -3.99 24.97 2.90
N THR A 99 -4.89 25.91 3.23
CA THR A 99 -5.79 26.56 2.25
C THR A 99 -5.44 28.00 1.95
N SER A 100 -4.41 28.56 2.57
CA SER A 100 -3.94 29.93 2.29
C SER A 100 -3.33 30.02 0.89
N VAL A 101 -3.46 31.18 0.26
CA VAL A 101 -3.01 31.45 -1.12
C VAL A 101 -1.47 31.46 -1.25
N SER A 102 -0.74 31.53 -0.15
CA SER A 102 0.71 31.37 -0.12
C SER A 102 1.06 29.90 -0.34
N ASN A 103 1.81 29.62 -1.34
CA ASN A 103 2.28 28.39 -1.98
C ASN A 103 2.74 27.20 -1.09
N ASP A 104 2.47 27.20 0.21
CA ASP A 104 2.88 26.16 1.13
C ASP A 104 1.82 25.06 1.23
N ALA A 105 1.79 24.19 0.21
CA ALA A 105 0.98 22.97 0.19
C ALA A 105 1.41 21.94 1.25
N MET A 106 2.47 22.22 2.00
CA MET A 106 3.06 21.34 3.01
C MET A 106 3.09 22.00 4.38
N LEU A 107 2.66 21.26 5.39
CA LEU A 107 2.66 21.67 6.79
C LEU A 107 3.25 20.59 7.68
N VAL A 108 4.07 21.00 8.61
CA VAL A 108 4.71 20.11 9.58
C VAL A 108 4.08 20.30 10.96
N VAL A 109 3.64 19.21 11.56
CA VAL A 109 3.18 19.15 12.95
C VAL A 109 4.33 18.63 13.78
N HIS A 110 5.00 19.52 14.49
CA HIS A 110 6.13 19.21 15.35
C HIS A 110 5.68 19.10 16.82
N GLY A 111 6.39 18.35 17.65
CA GLY A 111 6.14 18.26 19.09
C GLY A 111 6.64 16.97 19.71
N LEU A 112 6.55 16.87 21.04
CA LEU A 112 7.01 15.73 21.83
C LEU A 112 6.30 14.42 21.49
N GLY A 113 6.89 13.28 21.89
CA GLY A 113 6.24 11.97 21.82
C GLY A 113 4.98 11.93 22.71
N GLY A 114 3.87 11.36 22.18
CA GLY A 114 2.63 11.21 22.95
C GLY A 114 1.72 12.42 23.02
N VAL A 115 2.09 13.59 22.45
CA VAL A 115 1.23 14.81 22.42
C VAL A 115 0.05 14.73 21.45
N GLY A 116 -0.01 13.67 20.63
CA GLY A 116 -1.15 13.44 19.74
C GLY A 116 -0.98 13.96 18.30
N LYS A 117 0.25 14.15 17.79
CA LYS A 117 0.51 14.60 16.40
C LYS A 117 -0.18 13.76 15.34
N THR A 118 0.04 12.45 15.39
CA THR A 118 -0.59 11.48 14.49
C THR A 118 -2.12 11.54 14.61
N GLN A 119 -2.65 11.62 15.84
CA GLN A 119 -4.09 11.72 16.08
C GLN A 119 -4.69 13.01 15.52
N LEU A 120 -3.96 14.13 15.63
CA LEU A 120 -4.37 15.40 15.05
C LEU A 120 -4.43 15.33 13.52
N ALA A 121 -3.42 14.74 12.87
CA ALA A 121 -3.37 14.58 11.42
C ALA A 121 -4.48 13.64 10.90
N VAL A 122 -4.71 12.52 11.59
CA VAL A 122 -5.81 11.59 11.29
C VAL A 122 -7.17 12.25 11.47
N GLU A 123 -7.40 12.95 12.59
CA GLU A 123 -8.65 13.67 12.85
C GLU A 123 -8.88 14.77 11.79
N TYR A 124 -7.85 15.50 11.40
CA TYR A 124 -7.91 16.46 10.30
C TYR A 124 -8.40 15.78 9.01
N ALA A 125 -7.82 14.65 8.66
CA ALA A 125 -8.22 13.91 7.47
C ALA A 125 -9.71 13.51 7.52
N TYR A 126 -10.20 12.99 8.64
CA TYR A 126 -11.62 12.63 8.80
C TYR A 126 -12.56 13.82 8.79
N ARG A 127 -12.23 14.92 9.47
CA ARG A 127 -13.07 16.13 9.50
C ARG A 127 -13.22 16.78 8.13
N TYR A 128 -12.16 16.73 7.32
CA TYR A 128 -12.13 17.35 6.00
C TYR A 128 -12.15 16.35 4.84
N LEU A 129 -12.49 15.08 5.10
CA LEU A 129 -12.49 14.01 4.09
C LEU A 129 -13.31 14.39 2.85
N SER A 130 -14.48 15.00 3.03
CA SER A 130 -15.35 15.47 1.93
C SER A 130 -14.75 16.59 1.06
N LYS A 131 -13.67 17.20 1.51
CA LYS A 131 -12.95 18.25 0.77
C LYS A 131 -11.82 17.71 -0.09
N TYR A 132 -11.49 16.42 0.04
CA TYR A 132 -10.45 15.76 -0.72
C TYR A 132 -11.07 14.65 -1.59
N ARG A 133 -10.49 14.44 -2.76
CA ARG A 133 -10.85 13.30 -3.62
C ARG A 133 -10.01 12.08 -3.31
N PHE A 134 -8.86 12.30 -2.66
CA PHE A 134 -7.96 11.24 -2.29
C PHE A 134 -7.20 11.63 -1.01
N VAL A 135 -7.08 10.68 -0.08
CA VAL A 135 -6.31 10.84 1.16
C VAL A 135 -5.41 9.61 1.30
N ALA A 136 -4.13 9.82 1.57
CA ALA A 136 -3.18 8.75 1.85
C ALA A 136 -2.47 8.97 3.18
N PHE A 137 -2.21 7.87 3.89
CA PHE A 137 -1.38 7.84 5.09
C PHE A 137 -0.14 7.00 4.79
N VAL A 138 1.04 7.58 5.04
CA VAL A 138 2.36 6.99 4.77
C VAL A 138 3.16 7.05 6.06
N ASP A 139 3.64 5.92 6.54
CA ASP A 139 4.60 5.92 7.64
C ASP A 139 5.98 6.32 7.09
N ALA A 140 6.57 7.34 7.70
CA ALA A 140 7.85 7.92 7.31
C ALA A 140 8.94 7.73 8.37
N GLU A 141 8.73 6.87 9.37
CA GLU A 141 9.71 6.55 10.41
C GLU A 141 10.98 5.94 9.79
N ASP A 142 10.80 5.02 8.86
CA ASP A 142 11.87 4.48 8.03
C ASP A 142 11.76 5.02 6.60
N PRO A 143 12.62 5.98 6.20
CA PRO A 143 12.56 6.56 4.86
C PRO A 143 12.80 5.55 3.73
N ASP A 144 13.53 4.48 3.99
CA ASP A 144 13.85 3.46 2.98
C ASP A 144 12.59 2.66 2.61
N LEU A 145 11.60 2.58 3.51
CA LEU A 145 10.32 1.93 3.27
C LEU A 145 9.26 2.85 2.63
N VAL A 146 9.50 4.16 2.55
CA VAL A 146 8.54 5.09 1.94
C VAL A 146 8.32 4.76 0.46
N ALA A 147 9.37 4.42 -0.28
CA ALA A 147 9.27 4.06 -1.69
C ALA A 147 8.37 2.83 -1.89
N SER A 148 8.48 1.80 -1.06
CA SER A 148 7.64 0.59 -1.12
C SER A 148 6.17 0.89 -0.82
N GLN A 149 5.89 1.82 0.11
CA GLN A 149 4.53 2.28 0.37
C GLN A 149 3.97 3.05 -0.82
N PHE A 150 4.79 3.85 -1.53
CA PHE A 150 4.37 4.50 -2.77
C PHE A 150 4.13 3.50 -3.91
N VAL A 151 4.85 2.39 -3.97
CA VAL A 151 4.53 1.29 -4.91
C VAL A 151 3.15 0.69 -4.59
N SER A 152 2.86 0.45 -3.33
CA SER A 152 1.54 -0.01 -2.90
C SER A 152 0.44 1.00 -3.22
N LEU A 153 0.70 2.29 -2.96
CA LEU A 153 -0.18 3.40 -3.30
C LEU A 153 -0.43 3.52 -4.81
N ALA A 154 0.61 3.29 -5.62
CA ALA A 154 0.50 3.26 -7.07
C ALA A 154 -0.48 2.18 -7.55
N GLY A 155 -0.46 0.99 -6.93
CA GLY A 155 -1.42 -0.07 -7.20
C GLY A 155 -2.87 0.36 -6.98
N GLU A 156 -3.18 1.01 -5.86
CA GLU A 156 -4.51 1.57 -5.55
C GLU A 156 -4.94 2.67 -6.53
N LEU A 157 -3.99 3.39 -7.08
CA LEU A 157 -4.24 4.40 -8.10
C LEU A 157 -4.37 3.81 -9.51
N GLY A 158 -4.24 2.49 -9.65
CA GLY A 158 -4.25 1.79 -10.93
C GLY A 158 -2.96 2.00 -11.73
N LEU A 159 -1.87 2.35 -11.06
CA LEU A 159 -0.52 2.40 -11.62
C LEU A 159 0.16 1.08 -11.27
N VAL A 160 0.28 0.20 -12.22
CA VAL A 160 0.98 -1.08 -12.04
C VAL A 160 2.38 -0.95 -12.64
N GLU A 161 3.41 -1.45 -11.94
CA GLU A 161 4.83 -1.40 -12.28
C GLU A 161 5.42 0.02 -12.52
N ALA A 162 5.85 0.63 -11.43
CA ALA A 162 6.91 1.61 -11.48
C ALA A 162 8.07 1.05 -10.67
N SER A 163 9.28 1.02 -11.23
CA SER A 163 10.49 0.80 -10.43
C SER A 163 10.52 1.81 -9.29
N SER A 164 11.03 1.42 -8.13
CA SER A 164 11.02 2.26 -6.91
C SER A 164 11.53 3.70 -7.16
N GLY A 165 12.51 3.88 -8.06
CA GLY A 165 13.05 5.20 -8.41
C GLY A 165 12.11 6.13 -9.20
N GLN A 166 11.05 5.62 -9.83
CA GLN A 166 10.11 6.42 -10.62
C GLN A 166 8.68 6.43 -10.09
N VAL A 167 8.38 5.62 -9.07
CA VAL A 167 7.02 5.46 -8.56
C VAL A 167 6.46 6.75 -7.96
N ILE A 168 7.27 7.49 -7.20
CA ILE A 168 6.85 8.70 -6.50
C ILE A 168 6.37 9.80 -7.46
N PRO A 169 7.16 10.20 -8.48
CA PRO A 169 6.71 11.17 -9.48
C PRO A 169 5.44 10.73 -10.22
N ARG A 170 5.29 9.44 -10.51
CA ARG A 170 4.11 8.90 -11.20
C ARG A 170 2.86 8.93 -10.34
N VAL A 171 2.97 8.61 -9.06
CA VAL A 171 1.88 8.73 -8.09
C VAL A 171 1.39 10.18 -8.05
N TYR A 172 2.30 11.14 -7.88
CA TYR A 172 1.92 12.56 -7.90
C TYR A 172 1.32 12.99 -9.23
N GLY A 173 1.86 12.57 -10.36
CA GLY A 173 1.29 12.80 -11.69
C GLY A 173 -0.15 12.29 -11.80
N LYS A 174 -0.46 11.11 -11.22
CA LYS A 174 -1.82 10.57 -11.20
C LYS A 174 -2.73 11.31 -10.22
N LEU A 175 -2.19 11.81 -9.11
CA LEU A 175 -2.92 12.60 -8.13
C LEU A 175 -3.31 13.99 -8.67
N VAL A 176 -2.61 14.52 -9.68
CA VAL A 176 -3.03 15.72 -10.40
C VAL A 176 -4.46 15.62 -10.93
N ASP A 177 -4.86 14.43 -11.41
CA ASP A 177 -6.22 14.16 -11.89
C ASP A 177 -7.24 13.99 -10.76
N ARG A 178 -6.77 13.77 -9.53
CA ARG A 178 -7.59 13.54 -8.33
C ARG A 178 -7.53 14.71 -7.33
N ARG A 179 -7.27 15.91 -7.81
CA ARG A 179 -7.25 17.13 -6.98
C ARG A 179 -8.63 17.48 -6.43
N PRO A 180 -8.72 18.01 -5.18
CA PRO A 180 -7.64 18.12 -4.19
C PRO A 180 -7.34 16.78 -3.50
N TRP A 181 -6.07 16.53 -3.19
CA TRP A 181 -5.61 15.34 -2.46
C TRP A 181 -4.87 15.73 -1.18
N LEU A 182 -4.76 14.78 -0.24
CA LEU A 182 -4.01 14.90 1.02
C LEU A 182 -3.10 13.69 1.19
N ILE A 183 -1.83 13.93 1.48
CA ILE A 183 -0.91 12.87 1.94
C ILE A 183 -0.40 13.25 3.33
N ILE A 184 -0.50 12.31 4.27
CA ILE A 184 0.03 12.44 5.62
C ILE A 184 1.27 11.55 5.69
N PHE A 185 2.42 12.15 5.98
CA PHE A 185 3.65 11.45 6.33
C PHE A 185 3.77 11.45 7.86
N ASP A 186 3.60 10.30 8.47
CA ASP A 186 3.70 10.17 9.92
C ASP A 186 5.14 9.80 10.31
N ASN A 187 5.65 10.42 11.38
CA ASN A 187 7.00 10.20 11.91
C ASN A 187 8.17 10.56 10.97
N GLY A 188 8.06 11.65 10.22
CA GLY A 188 9.13 12.17 9.36
C GLY A 188 10.35 12.70 10.13
N GLU A 189 11.10 11.82 10.80
CA GLU A 189 12.22 12.18 11.68
C GLU A 189 13.52 12.53 10.92
N LYS A 190 13.61 12.19 9.63
CA LYS A 190 14.79 12.44 8.78
C LYS A 190 14.42 13.31 7.58
N PRO A 191 14.38 14.65 7.71
CA PRO A 191 13.92 15.55 6.66
C PRO A 191 14.64 15.38 5.31
N GLY A 192 15.98 15.18 5.36
CA GLY A 192 16.80 14.99 4.17
C GLY A 192 16.45 13.73 3.38
N ALA A 193 16.24 12.62 4.07
CA ALA A 193 15.91 11.33 3.46
C ALA A 193 14.47 11.29 2.94
N LEU A 194 13.53 12.02 3.57
CA LEU A 194 12.14 12.09 3.12
C LEU A 194 11.94 13.04 1.92
N THR A 195 12.88 13.94 1.66
CA THR A 195 12.77 14.94 0.57
C THR A 195 12.43 14.35 -0.80
N PRO A 196 13.00 13.21 -1.25
CA PRO A 196 12.65 12.61 -2.55
C PRO A 196 11.19 12.15 -2.64
N ALA A 197 10.54 11.89 -1.49
CA ALA A 197 9.15 11.46 -1.44
C ALA A 197 8.14 12.63 -1.40
N LEU A 198 8.61 13.86 -1.23
CA LEU A 198 7.75 15.03 -1.18
C LEU A 198 7.44 15.58 -2.58
N PRO A 199 6.24 16.16 -2.80
CA PRO A 199 5.90 16.75 -4.08
C PRO A 199 6.77 17.98 -4.35
N SER A 200 7.18 18.17 -5.63
CA SER A 200 7.99 19.30 -6.07
C SER A 200 7.37 20.00 -7.28
N GLY A 201 7.59 21.30 -7.41
CA GLY A 201 7.14 22.10 -8.55
C GLY A 201 5.61 22.05 -8.75
N ASP A 202 5.17 21.95 -10.01
CA ASP A 202 3.75 21.93 -10.39
C ASP A 202 2.96 20.73 -9.83
N LEU A 203 3.65 19.69 -9.35
CA LEU A 203 3.03 18.52 -8.72
C LEU A 203 2.43 18.86 -7.35
N ALA A 204 2.95 19.87 -6.65
CA ALA A 204 2.44 20.34 -5.36
C ALA A 204 1.09 21.09 -5.49
N GLY A 205 0.80 21.70 -6.63
CA GLY A 205 -0.39 22.54 -6.82
C GLY A 205 -1.72 21.80 -6.58
N ASN A 206 -2.58 22.34 -5.66
CA ASN A 206 -3.88 21.81 -5.25
C ASN A 206 -3.84 20.43 -4.52
N GLY A 207 -2.68 20.02 -4.03
CA GLY A 207 -2.51 18.92 -3.08
C GLY A 207 -1.99 19.44 -1.75
N HIS A 208 -2.26 18.73 -0.67
CA HIS A 208 -1.80 19.07 0.67
C HIS A 208 -0.96 17.95 1.26
N VAL A 209 0.09 18.33 1.97
CA VAL A 209 0.95 17.40 2.71
C VAL A 209 0.97 17.80 4.18
N ILE A 210 0.78 16.82 5.06
CA ILE A 210 1.01 16.97 6.50
C ILE A 210 2.15 16.03 6.87
N VAL A 211 3.18 16.54 7.54
CA VAL A 211 4.25 15.72 8.10
C VAL A 211 4.18 15.81 9.62
N THR A 212 4.16 14.69 10.32
CA THR A 212 4.30 14.68 11.78
C THR A 212 5.74 14.32 12.15
N THR A 213 6.32 15.02 13.11
CA THR A 213 7.73 14.82 13.50
C THR A 213 8.03 15.24 14.95
N ARG A 214 9.12 14.74 15.50
CA ARG A 214 9.71 15.20 16.77
C ARG A 214 10.95 16.08 16.54
N VAL A 215 11.41 16.23 15.30
CA VAL A 215 12.64 16.90 14.94
C VAL A 215 12.36 18.29 14.36
N SER A 216 13.11 19.29 14.80
CA SER A 216 12.93 20.70 14.42
C SER A 216 13.50 21.11 13.05
N GLY A 217 14.08 20.19 12.28
CA GLY A 217 14.79 20.50 11.03
C GLY A 217 13.94 20.83 9.80
N TRP A 218 12.63 21.07 9.94
CA TRP A 218 11.69 21.27 8.84
C TRP A 218 11.39 22.74 8.50
N SER A 219 11.71 23.69 9.37
CA SER A 219 11.31 25.11 9.26
C SER A 219 11.77 25.84 8.00
N SER A 220 12.81 25.34 7.32
CA SER A 220 13.28 25.89 6.04
C SER A 220 12.51 25.42 4.80
N ARG A 221 11.55 24.49 4.96
CA ARG A 221 10.89 23.78 3.84
C ARG A 221 9.38 23.86 3.88
N ALA A 222 8.78 24.12 5.05
CA ALA A 222 7.33 24.11 5.25
C ALA A 222 6.93 25.01 6.40
N GLY A 223 5.66 25.38 6.46
CA GLY A 223 5.06 25.92 7.69
C GLY A 223 5.15 24.90 8.81
N VAL A 224 5.43 25.33 10.03
CA VAL A 224 5.52 24.44 11.20
C VAL A 224 4.48 24.86 12.23
N ILE A 225 3.71 23.90 12.72
CA ILE A 225 2.85 24.05 13.90
C ILE A 225 3.48 23.24 15.03
N ASP A 226 3.86 23.92 16.10
CA ASP A 226 4.33 23.28 17.32
C ASP A 226 3.13 22.79 18.13
N LEU A 227 3.00 21.48 18.29
CA LEU A 227 1.96 20.84 19.08
C LEU A 227 2.49 20.55 20.48
N ASP A 228 2.01 21.31 21.44
CA ASP A 228 2.32 21.13 22.86
C ASP A 228 1.40 20.08 23.52
N VAL A 229 1.61 19.78 24.79
CA VAL A 229 0.68 19.01 25.64
C VAL A 229 -0.72 19.64 25.62
N PHE A 230 -1.71 18.99 26.16
CA PHE A 230 -3.03 19.58 26.30
C PHE A 230 -2.99 20.81 27.21
N THR A 231 -3.89 21.76 26.94
CA THR A 231 -4.23 22.73 27.99
C THR A 231 -4.88 22.00 29.15
N ARG A 232 -4.72 22.50 30.38
CA ARG A 232 -5.33 21.90 31.57
C ARG A 232 -6.85 21.67 31.37
N ARG A 233 -7.53 22.59 30.73
CA ARG A 233 -8.96 22.46 30.40
C ARG A 233 -9.24 21.25 29.48
N GLU A 234 -8.44 21.03 28.45
CA GLU A 234 -8.59 19.87 27.56
C GLU A 234 -8.33 18.55 28.29
N SER A 235 -7.34 18.55 29.20
CA SER A 235 -7.03 17.39 30.06
C SER A 235 -8.16 17.02 30.98
N VAL A 236 -8.71 18.01 31.69
CA VAL A 236 -9.86 17.82 32.56
C VAL A 236 -11.11 17.36 31.78
N GLU A 237 -11.36 17.96 30.60
CA GLU A 237 -12.46 17.57 29.72
C GLU A 237 -12.33 16.11 29.27
N LEU A 238 -11.12 15.66 28.89
CA LEU A 238 -10.88 14.27 28.52
C LEU A 238 -11.18 13.32 29.67
N LEU A 239 -10.64 13.57 30.87
CA LEU A 239 -10.78 12.70 32.03
C LEU A 239 -12.23 12.62 32.50
N THR A 240 -12.92 13.76 32.61
CA THR A 240 -14.34 13.81 33.09
C THR A 240 -15.28 13.15 32.09
N ARG A 241 -15.01 13.25 30.79
CA ARG A 241 -15.80 12.58 29.75
C ARG A 241 -15.59 11.06 29.73
N ARG A 242 -14.35 10.61 30.00
CA ARG A 242 -13.94 9.19 29.87
C ARG A 242 -14.18 8.36 31.12
N VAL A 243 -14.15 8.99 32.31
CA VAL A 243 -14.21 8.28 33.57
C VAL A 243 -15.48 8.67 34.31
N PRO A 244 -16.46 7.75 34.46
CA PRO A 244 -17.66 8.03 35.24
C PRO A 244 -17.33 8.37 36.69
N GLY A 245 -17.96 9.42 37.22
CA GLY A 245 -17.75 9.88 38.60
C GLY A 245 -16.50 10.73 38.83
N MET A 246 -15.72 11.04 37.77
CA MET A 246 -14.59 11.94 37.84
C MET A 246 -15.04 13.36 38.19
N THR A 247 -14.53 13.93 39.26
CA THR A 247 -14.72 15.37 39.57
C THR A 247 -13.68 16.22 38.89
N GLU A 248 -13.98 17.48 38.59
CA GLU A 248 -13.01 18.41 37.98
C GLU A 248 -11.76 18.57 38.85
N ALA A 249 -11.90 18.59 40.19
CA ALA A 249 -10.76 18.73 41.10
C ALA A 249 -9.79 17.54 41.00
N VAL A 250 -10.30 16.30 41.04
CA VAL A 250 -9.49 15.09 40.93
C VAL A 250 -8.90 14.96 39.52
N ALA A 251 -9.66 15.34 38.48
CA ALA A 251 -9.15 15.38 37.09
C ALA A 251 -8.01 16.38 36.95
N ASP A 252 -8.09 17.54 37.57
CA ASP A 252 -7.04 18.56 37.55
C ASP A 252 -5.74 18.05 38.20
N GLU A 253 -5.84 17.42 39.39
CA GLU A 253 -4.69 16.84 40.07
C GLU A 253 -4.05 15.69 39.27
N ILE A 254 -4.86 14.78 38.70
CA ILE A 254 -4.35 13.72 37.83
C ILE A 254 -3.67 14.32 36.59
N ALA A 255 -4.25 15.32 35.96
CA ALA A 255 -3.69 15.99 34.80
C ALA A 255 -2.34 16.67 35.09
N GLU A 256 -2.22 17.28 36.27
CA GLU A 256 -0.98 17.86 36.77
C GLU A 256 0.15 16.82 36.94
N GLN A 257 -0.19 15.70 37.61
CA GLN A 257 0.77 14.60 37.79
C GLN A 257 1.24 13.99 36.46
N LEU A 258 0.34 13.90 35.49
CA LEU A 258 0.60 13.34 34.16
C LEU A 258 1.18 14.38 33.17
N GLY A 259 1.39 15.63 33.61
CA GLY A 259 1.97 16.71 32.79
C GLY A 259 1.12 17.06 31.56
N ASP A 260 -0.19 16.93 31.68
CA ASP A 260 -1.15 17.21 30.60
C ASP A 260 -0.86 16.43 29.30
N LEU A 261 -0.13 15.30 29.38
CA LEU A 261 0.25 14.51 28.21
C LEU A 261 -0.94 13.66 27.74
N PRO A 262 -1.46 13.88 26.51
CA PRO A 262 -2.68 13.19 26.03
C PRO A 262 -2.62 11.66 26.12
N LEU A 263 -1.48 11.06 25.76
CA LEU A 263 -1.30 9.60 25.84
C LEU A 263 -1.41 9.08 27.28
N ALA A 264 -0.81 9.80 28.23
CA ALA A 264 -0.84 9.43 29.64
C ALA A 264 -2.26 9.56 30.23
N LEU A 265 -2.97 10.62 29.88
CA LEU A 265 -4.37 10.83 30.29
C LEU A 265 -5.31 9.74 29.75
N GLU A 266 -5.15 9.34 28.49
CA GLU A 266 -5.93 8.25 27.88
C GLU A 266 -5.65 6.91 28.56
N GLN A 267 -4.39 6.62 28.90
CA GLN A 267 -4.02 5.41 29.63
C GLN A 267 -4.58 5.42 31.07
N ALA A 268 -4.50 6.55 31.76
CA ALA A 268 -5.09 6.70 33.09
C ALA A 268 -6.61 6.46 33.06
N ALA A 269 -7.30 7.07 32.12
CA ALA A 269 -8.74 6.87 31.93
C ALA A 269 -9.06 5.40 31.57
N GLY A 270 -8.27 4.77 30.72
CA GLY A 270 -8.40 3.35 30.40
C GLY A 270 -8.22 2.45 31.60
N TYR A 271 -7.19 2.70 32.42
CA TYR A 271 -6.94 1.95 33.65
C TYR A 271 -8.11 2.03 34.64
N MET A 272 -8.58 3.26 34.92
CA MET A 272 -9.71 3.47 35.84
C MET A 272 -10.99 2.81 35.33
N GLY A 273 -11.27 2.94 34.03
CA GLY A 273 -12.47 2.34 33.46
C GLY A 273 -12.45 0.81 33.46
N TYR A 274 -11.30 0.21 33.05
CA TYR A 274 -11.17 -1.25 33.03
C TYR A 274 -11.18 -1.92 34.39
N ASN A 275 -10.49 -1.32 35.38
CA ASN A 275 -10.37 -1.88 36.73
C ASN A 275 -11.47 -1.41 37.69
N HIS A 276 -12.41 -0.59 37.21
CA HIS A 276 -13.44 0.04 38.08
C HIS A 276 -12.83 0.75 39.30
N THR A 277 -11.64 1.36 39.10
CA THR A 277 -10.90 2.06 40.13
C THR A 277 -11.50 3.46 40.34
N ALA A 278 -11.84 3.82 41.58
CA ALA A 278 -12.30 5.17 41.88
C ALA A 278 -11.19 6.20 41.57
N PRO A 279 -11.52 7.39 41.02
CA PRO A 279 -10.55 8.42 40.68
C PRO A 279 -9.57 8.81 41.78
N GLU A 280 -10.08 8.93 43.03
CA GLU A 280 -9.28 9.29 44.21
C GLU A 280 -8.30 8.17 44.60
N ALA A 281 -8.71 6.92 44.46
CA ALA A 281 -7.86 5.75 44.71
C ALA A 281 -6.74 5.66 43.64
N TYR A 282 -7.09 5.96 42.38
CA TYR A 282 -6.12 6.03 41.30
C TYR A 282 -5.10 7.15 41.54
N LEU A 283 -5.54 8.35 41.91
CA LEU A 283 -4.65 9.48 42.23
C LEU A 283 -3.66 9.11 43.35
N THR A 284 -4.11 8.48 44.42
CA THR A 284 -3.26 8.00 45.50
C THR A 284 -2.21 6.98 45.00
N LEU A 285 -2.64 6.03 44.18
CA LEU A 285 -1.77 5.03 43.59
C LEU A 285 -0.70 5.68 42.66
N LEU A 286 -1.13 6.62 41.83
CA LEU A 286 -0.25 7.34 40.89
C LEU A 286 0.81 8.13 41.63
N THR A 287 0.43 8.93 42.62
CA THR A 287 1.36 9.75 43.42
C THR A 287 2.39 8.88 44.14
N SER A 288 1.97 7.79 44.80
CA SER A 288 2.91 6.90 45.49
C SER A 288 3.93 6.25 44.57
N ARG A 289 3.54 5.92 43.35
CA ARG A 289 4.45 5.28 42.33
C ARG A 289 5.39 6.26 41.70
N LEU A 290 4.94 7.49 41.40
CA LEU A 290 5.81 8.55 40.90
C LEU A 290 6.89 8.91 41.92
N ASP A 291 6.54 9.01 43.21
CA ASP A 291 7.47 9.27 44.29
C ASP A 291 8.54 8.16 44.42
N ASP A 292 8.14 6.88 44.29
CA ASP A 292 9.05 5.73 44.29
C ASP A 292 10.08 5.80 43.15
N MET A 293 9.68 6.25 41.95
CA MET A 293 10.57 6.37 40.78
C MET A 293 11.47 7.59 40.88
N ILE A 294 10.97 8.70 41.37
CA ILE A 294 11.76 9.90 41.67
C ILE A 294 12.88 9.57 42.66
N ALA A 295 12.57 8.82 43.71
CA ALA A 295 13.51 8.40 44.73
C ALA A 295 14.65 7.48 44.17
N ARG A 296 14.39 6.74 43.06
CA ARG A 296 15.38 5.88 42.40
C ARG A 296 16.28 6.60 41.40
N GLY A 297 16.04 7.88 41.14
CA GLY A 297 16.89 8.69 40.23
C GLY A 297 16.70 8.39 38.74
N GLU A 298 15.61 7.76 38.33
CA GLU A 298 15.33 7.35 36.93
C GLU A 298 14.84 8.49 36.02
N LEU A 299 15.08 9.75 36.39
CA LEU A 299 14.50 10.94 35.76
C LEU A 299 15.45 11.68 34.81
N ALA A 300 15.57 11.21 33.57
CA ALA A 300 16.15 12.03 32.50
C ALA A 300 15.10 12.69 31.58
N ASP A 301 13.89 12.09 31.43
CA ASP A 301 12.84 12.58 30.55
C ASP A 301 11.45 12.36 31.18
N ARG A 302 10.85 13.40 31.74
CA ARG A 302 9.59 13.35 32.50
C ARG A 302 8.43 12.69 31.73
N PRO A 303 8.15 12.97 30.44
CA PRO A 303 7.08 12.32 29.71
C PRO A 303 7.28 10.80 29.51
N ALA A 304 8.50 10.35 29.25
CA ALA A 304 8.81 8.94 29.08
C ALA A 304 8.65 8.15 30.37
N VAL A 305 9.02 8.74 31.51
CA VAL A 305 8.88 8.15 32.84
C VAL A 305 7.41 8.01 33.23
N VAL A 306 6.60 9.02 32.99
CA VAL A 306 5.15 8.96 33.24
C VAL A 306 4.49 7.83 32.45
N VAL A 307 4.80 7.72 31.15
CA VAL A 307 4.27 6.65 30.28
C VAL A 307 4.75 5.28 30.77
N ALA A 308 6.04 5.14 31.14
CA ALA A 308 6.58 3.89 31.64
C ALA A 308 5.92 3.46 32.98
N THR A 309 5.68 4.41 33.89
CA THR A 309 5.02 4.16 35.17
C THR A 309 3.59 3.65 34.97
N LEU A 310 2.81 4.33 34.14
CA LEU A 310 1.43 3.93 33.82
C LEU A 310 1.38 2.56 33.17
N TRP A 311 2.32 2.29 32.26
CA TRP A 311 2.45 1.01 31.63
C TRP A 311 2.76 -0.11 32.64
N GLN A 312 3.71 0.09 33.56
CA GLN A 312 4.03 -0.90 34.61
C GLN A 312 2.83 -1.22 35.50
N LEU A 313 2.01 -0.23 35.86
CA LEU A 313 0.79 -0.44 36.64
C LEU A 313 -0.20 -1.32 35.84
N SER A 314 -0.42 -1.00 34.57
CA SER A 314 -1.35 -1.73 33.70
C SER A 314 -0.90 -3.17 33.47
N VAL A 315 0.39 -3.38 33.17
CA VAL A 315 0.94 -4.73 32.90
C VAL A 315 0.97 -5.59 34.16
N ARG A 316 1.34 -5.06 35.33
CA ARG A 316 1.28 -5.82 36.60
C ARG A 316 -0.12 -6.34 36.87
N ARG A 317 -1.12 -5.53 36.61
CA ARG A 317 -2.52 -5.95 36.75
C ARG A 317 -2.88 -7.04 35.73
N LEU A 318 -2.56 -6.83 34.47
CA LEU A 318 -2.77 -7.82 33.42
C LEU A 318 -2.05 -9.15 33.71
N ALA A 319 -0.84 -9.10 34.23
CA ALA A 319 -0.06 -10.31 34.53
C ALA A 319 -0.77 -11.23 35.53
N THR A 320 -1.56 -10.63 36.46
CA THR A 320 -2.34 -11.38 37.45
C THR A 320 -3.66 -11.89 36.88
N ASP A 321 -4.40 -11.02 36.17
CA ASP A 321 -5.78 -11.28 35.77
C ASP A 321 -5.90 -11.88 34.37
N GLN A 322 -4.98 -11.52 33.43
CA GLN A 322 -5.02 -11.84 32.01
C GLN A 322 -3.59 -12.06 31.45
N PRO A 323 -2.87 -13.11 31.87
CA PRO A 323 -1.48 -13.34 31.43
C PRO A 323 -1.33 -13.49 29.92
N GLN A 324 -2.37 -13.95 29.21
CA GLN A 324 -2.39 -14.04 27.75
C GLN A 324 -2.36 -12.66 27.09
N ALA A 325 -2.98 -11.63 27.71
CA ALA A 325 -2.94 -10.28 27.21
C ALA A 325 -1.53 -9.66 27.32
N VAL A 326 -0.78 -10.00 28.38
CA VAL A 326 0.65 -9.59 28.49
C VAL A 326 1.47 -10.23 27.36
N ARG A 327 1.32 -11.53 27.13
CA ARG A 327 2.02 -12.21 26.03
C ARG A 327 1.67 -11.63 24.67
N LEU A 328 0.38 -11.33 24.42
CA LEU A 328 -0.03 -10.66 23.19
C LEU A 328 0.63 -9.30 23.05
N LEU A 329 0.70 -8.52 24.11
CA LEU A 329 1.36 -7.22 24.12
C LEU A 329 2.88 -7.33 23.85
N GLU A 330 3.54 -8.32 24.42
CA GLU A 330 4.94 -8.66 24.19
C GLU A 330 5.20 -9.01 22.71
N LEU A 331 4.36 -9.84 22.11
CA LEU A 331 4.41 -10.13 20.67
C LEU A 331 4.20 -8.86 19.85
N CYS A 332 3.16 -8.08 20.14
CA CYS A 332 2.90 -6.82 19.44
C CYS A 332 4.04 -5.80 19.58
N ALA A 333 4.79 -5.85 20.67
CA ALA A 333 5.91 -4.95 20.90
C ALA A 333 7.10 -5.18 19.96
N LEU A 334 7.25 -6.37 19.41
CA LEU A 334 8.32 -6.74 18.46
C LEU A 334 7.90 -6.53 17.00
N LEU A 335 6.61 -6.31 16.74
CA LEU A 335 6.08 -6.01 15.41
C LEU A 335 6.22 -4.51 15.09
N ALA A 336 6.02 -4.16 13.83
CA ALA A 336 5.98 -2.77 13.39
C ALA A 336 4.77 -2.01 14.02
N PRO A 337 4.86 -0.67 14.15
CA PRO A 337 3.79 0.13 14.75
C PRO A 337 2.53 0.27 13.87
N GLU A 338 2.57 -0.23 12.63
CA GLU A 338 1.44 -0.31 11.73
C GLU A 338 0.33 -1.21 12.28
N PRO A 339 -0.90 -1.13 11.69
CA PRO A 339 -1.99 -2.00 12.10
C PRO A 339 -1.64 -3.48 11.95
N ILE A 340 -1.55 -4.20 13.07
CA ILE A 340 -1.22 -5.62 13.11
C ILE A 340 -2.46 -6.44 12.76
N PRO A 341 -2.45 -7.24 11.69
CA PRO A 341 -3.61 -8.07 11.33
C PRO A 341 -3.91 -9.09 12.41
N LEU A 342 -5.15 -9.13 12.92
CA LEU A 342 -5.56 -10.12 13.93
C LEU A 342 -5.42 -11.56 13.42
N GLY A 343 -5.54 -11.75 12.09
CA GLY A 343 -5.32 -13.04 11.43
C GLY A 343 -3.92 -13.62 11.62
N LEU A 344 -2.92 -12.80 11.93
CA LEU A 344 -1.57 -13.28 12.28
C LEU A 344 -1.61 -14.19 13.53
N PHE A 345 -2.43 -13.83 14.50
CA PHE A 345 -2.53 -14.56 15.77
C PHE A 345 -3.57 -15.69 15.70
N THR A 346 -4.71 -15.44 15.05
CA THR A 346 -5.78 -16.46 14.93
C THR A 346 -5.50 -17.52 13.89
N GLY A 347 -4.66 -17.24 12.89
CA GLY A 347 -4.23 -18.23 11.88
C GLY A 347 -3.20 -19.23 12.41
N SER A 348 -2.51 -18.92 13.51
CA SER A 348 -1.51 -19.80 14.13
C SER A 348 -1.63 -19.80 15.66
N PRO A 349 -2.81 -20.14 16.22
CA PRO A 349 -3.11 -19.96 17.63
C PRO A 349 -2.22 -20.78 18.57
N GLU A 350 -1.78 -21.95 18.12
CA GLU A 350 -0.90 -22.85 18.90
C GLU A 350 0.53 -22.30 18.97
N ILE A 351 1.01 -21.68 17.89
CA ILE A 351 2.35 -21.10 17.83
C ILE A 351 2.43 -19.88 18.75
N VAL A 352 1.47 -18.95 18.65
CA VAL A 352 1.50 -17.70 19.41
C VAL A 352 1.06 -17.85 20.86
N ASN A 353 0.20 -18.82 21.16
CA ASN A 353 -0.25 -19.19 22.52
C ASN A 353 -0.79 -17.99 23.34
N VAL A 354 -1.69 -17.21 22.75
CA VAL A 354 -2.33 -16.03 23.37
C VAL A 354 -3.85 -16.19 23.53
N GLY A 355 -4.33 -17.40 23.58
CA GLY A 355 -5.77 -17.70 23.69
C GLY A 355 -6.54 -17.55 22.37
N ALA A 356 -5.86 -17.40 21.25
CA ALA A 356 -6.48 -17.14 19.94
C ALA A 356 -7.25 -18.36 19.37
N ALA A 357 -7.10 -19.55 19.94
CA ALA A 357 -7.84 -20.76 19.57
C ALA A 357 -9.31 -20.73 20.02
N ASP A 358 -9.60 -20.05 21.13
CA ASP A 358 -10.96 -19.85 21.63
C ASP A 358 -11.44 -18.42 21.35
N PRO A 359 -12.47 -18.21 20.54
CA PRO A 359 -12.95 -16.88 20.20
C PRO A 359 -13.33 -16.02 21.41
N LEU A 360 -13.86 -16.62 22.49
CA LEU A 360 -14.25 -15.88 23.69
C LEU A 360 -13.01 -15.46 24.51
N ALA A 361 -12.05 -16.37 24.67
CA ALA A 361 -10.78 -16.05 25.33
C ALA A 361 -9.99 -15.01 24.55
N TRP A 362 -10.00 -15.11 23.21
CA TRP A 362 -9.36 -14.14 22.32
C TRP A 362 -9.99 -12.73 22.45
N ASP A 363 -11.32 -12.66 22.40
CA ASP A 363 -12.04 -11.38 22.55
C ASP A 363 -11.76 -10.74 23.91
N THR A 364 -11.69 -11.55 24.96
CA THR A 364 -11.32 -11.12 26.32
C THR A 364 -9.87 -10.60 26.35
N THR A 365 -8.94 -11.30 25.71
CA THR A 365 -7.51 -10.94 25.65
C THR A 365 -7.31 -9.61 24.94
N VAL A 366 -7.89 -9.44 23.75
CA VAL A 366 -7.80 -8.19 22.96
C VAL A 366 -8.56 -7.06 23.69
N GLY A 367 -9.72 -7.38 24.27
CA GLY A 367 -10.55 -6.43 25.04
C GLY A 367 -9.82 -5.87 26.25
N ALA A 368 -9.03 -6.68 26.95
CA ALA A 368 -8.22 -6.25 28.09
C ALA A 368 -7.17 -5.21 27.69
N LEU A 369 -6.44 -5.44 26.57
CA LEU A 369 -5.48 -4.46 26.06
C LEU A 369 -6.14 -3.16 25.63
N ALA A 370 -7.29 -3.27 24.96
CA ALA A 370 -8.03 -2.09 24.48
C ALA A 370 -8.65 -1.30 25.66
N GLY A 371 -9.18 -2.00 26.66
CA GLY A 371 -9.77 -1.40 27.86
C GLY A 371 -8.77 -0.58 28.66
N LEU A 372 -7.53 -1.05 28.76
CA LEU A 372 -6.44 -0.34 29.46
C LEU A 372 -5.75 0.74 28.59
N GLY A 373 -6.21 0.97 27.37
CA GLY A 373 -5.60 1.95 26.45
C GLY A 373 -4.19 1.58 25.96
N LEU A 374 -3.78 0.31 26.12
CA LEU A 374 -2.48 -0.20 25.67
C LEU A 374 -2.47 -0.52 24.17
N ALA A 375 -3.64 -0.87 23.63
CA ALA A 375 -3.84 -1.10 22.21
C ALA A 375 -5.18 -0.53 21.76
N ARG A 376 -5.32 -0.29 20.45
CA ARG A 376 -6.59 0.07 19.82
C ARG A 376 -7.03 -1.04 18.88
N ARG A 377 -8.23 -1.56 19.09
CA ARG A 377 -8.83 -2.57 18.23
C ARG A 377 -9.46 -1.88 16.99
N GLY A 378 -9.02 -2.28 15.79
CA GLY A 378 -9.70 -2.02 14.51
C GLY A 378 -10.65 -3.16 14.14
N ASN A 379 -11.24 -3.11 12.94
CA ASN A 379 -12.16 -4.16 12.45
C ASN A 379 -11.47 -5.54 12.35
N ALA A 380 -10.28 -5.59 11.81
CA ALA A 380 -9.48 -6.81 11.63
C ALA A 380 -8.03 -6.64 12.07
N SER A 381 -7.72 -5.60 12.83
CA SER A 381 -6.35 -5.25 13.22
C SER A 381 -6.27 -4.76 14.67
N LEU A 382 -5.06 -4.81 15.23
CA LEU A 382 -4.69 -4.26 16.51
C LEU A 382 -3.60 -3.22 16.31
N VAL A 383 -3.74 -2.04 16.90
CA VAL A 383 -2.74 -0.97 16.84
C VAL A 383 -2.19 -0.73 18.22
N VAL A 384 -0.88 -0.92 18.40
CA VAL A 384 -0.18 -0.63 19.65
C VAL A 384 0.69 0.60 19.44
N HIS A 385 0.55 1.59 20.33
CA HIS A 385 1.33 2.82 20.18
C HIS A 385 2.83 2.53 20.38
N ARG A 386 3.70 3.09 19.52
CA ARG A 386 5.13 2.81 19.53
C ARG A 386 5.84 3.09 20.87
N LEU A 387 5.39 4.08 21.66
CA LEU A 387 5.92 4.29 23.00
C LEU A 387 5.58 3.14 23.95
N VAL A 388 4.38 2.56 23.82
CA VAL A 388 3.99 1.35 24.56
C VAL A 388 4.87 0.18 24.10
N GLN A 389 5.04 -0.02 22.78
CA GLN A 389 5.93 -1.05 22.25
C GLN A 389 7.37 -0.90 22.78
N ALA A 390 7.92 0.33 22.74
CA ALA A 390 9.27 0.61 23.23
C ALA A 390 9.42 0.32 24.72
N ALA A 391 8.43 0.74 25.53
CA ALA A 391 8.41 0.50 26.97
C ALA A 391 8.29 -1.00 27.30
N VAL A 392 7.47 -1.75 26.54
CA VAL A 392 7.36 -3.21 26.66
C VAL A 392 8.69 -3.87 26.33
N ARG A 393 9.29 -3.57 25.18
CA ARG A 393 10.61 -4.12 24.80
C ARG A 393 11.68 -3.88 25.86
N ALA A 394 11.73 -2.66 26.40
CA ALA A 394 12.71 -2.30 27.43
C ALA A 394 12.52 -3.07 28.75
N ALA A 395 11.31 -3.49 29.06
CA ALA A 395 11.00 -4.22 30.27
C ALA A 395 10.96 -5.75 30.11
N MET A 396 10.98 -6.26 28.87
CA MET A 396 10.99 -7.71 28.62
C MET A 396 12.31 -8.34 29.07
N PRO A 397 12.24 -9.46 29.83
CA PRO A 397 13.42 -10.30 30.03
C PRO A 397 13.96 -10.83 28.71
N HIS A 398 15.27 -11.05 28.64
CA HIS A 398 15.92 -11.55 27.41
C HIS A 398 15.29 -12.86 26.91
N GLU A 399 15.00 -13.79 27.79
CA GLU A 399 14.32 -15.07 27.45
C GLU A 399 12.92 -14.83 26.82
N ALA A 400 12.12 -13.95 27.42
CA ALA A 400 10.79 -13.62 26.90
C ALA A 400 10.88 -12.93 25.53
N HIS A 401 11.87 -12.06 25.35
CA HIS A 401 12.13 -11.42 24.05
C HIS A 401 12.50 -12.46 22.97
N THR A 402 13.37 -13.40 23.30
CA THR A 402 13.77 -14.51 22.40
C THR A 402 12.58 -15.41 22.07
N ASP A 403 11.82 -15.88 23.08
CA ASP A 403 10.63 -16.72 22.88
C ASP A 403 9.56 -16.03 22.01
N ALA A 404 9.27 -14.76 22.30
CA ALA A 404 8.33 -13.99 21.50
C ALA A 404 8.77 -13.83 20.04
N ARG A 405 10.07 -13.60 19.80
CA ARG A 405 10.63 -13.50 18.46
C ARG A 405 10.55 -14.81 17.69
N VAL A 406 10.91 -15.93 18.33
CA VAL A 406 10.80 -17.28 17.73
C VAL A 406 9.35 -17.56 17.32
N ARG A 407 8.39 -17.28 18.20
CA ARG A 407 6.95 -17.44 17.90
C ARG A 407 6.50 -16.59 16.74
N LEU A 408 6.93 -15.32 16.71
CA LEU A 408 6.57 -14.39 15.62
C LEU A 408 7.18 -14.82 14.28
N CYS A 409 8.44 -15.25 14.24
CA CYS A 409 9.04 -15.75 13.00
C CYS A 409 8.24 -16.93 12.45
N ARG A 410 7.90 -17.91 13.28
CA ARG A 410 7.08 -19.08 12.88
C ARG A 410 5.67 -18.69 12.45
N ALA A 411 5.01 -17.81 13.19
CA ALA A 411 3.67 -17.32 12.86
C ALA A 411 3.66 -16.52 11.54
N LEU A 412 4.67 -15.69 11.31
CA LEU A 412 4.81 -14.93 10.07
C LEU A 412 5.10 -15.86 8.88
N VAL A 413 5.98 -16.87 9.01
CA VAL A 413 6.20 -17.87 7.95
C VAL A 413 4.89 -18.55 7.57
N ALA A 414 4.07 -18.92 8.55
CA ALA A 414 2.75 -19.51 8.28
C ALA A 414 1.71 -18.54 7.69
N ALA A 415 1.88 -17.23 7.92
CA ALA A 415 0.90 -16.21 7.52
C ALA A 415 1.19 -15.55 6.17
N VAL A 416 2.47 -15.50 5.75
CA VAL A 416 2.86 -14.88 4.47
C VAL A 416 2.54 -15.82 3.30
N PRO A 417 2.03 -15.31 2.18
CA PRO A 417 1.85 -16.11 0.97
C PRO A 417 3.20 -16.58 0.42
N HIS A 418 3.33 -17.87 0.15
CA HIS A 418 4.52 -18.46 -0.45
C HIS A 418 4.47 -18.43 -1.98
N ASP A 419 3.29 -18.57 -2.56
CA ASP A 419 3.06 -18.41 -4.01
C ASP A 419 2.59 -16.99 -4.32
N ILE A 420 3.54 -16.16 -4.71
CA ILE A 420 3.27 -14.75 -5.01
C ILE A 420 2.76 -14.59 -6.45
N HIS A 421 3.01 -15.56 -7.33
CA HIS A 421 2.64 -15.50 -8.76
C HIS A 421 1.24 -16.09 -9.04
N GLY A 422 0.91 -17.19 -8.38
CA GLY A 422 -0.34 -17.91 -8.61
C GLY A 422 -1.51 -17.44 -7.75
N ASP A 423 -1.26 -16.74 -6.62
CA ASP A 423 -2.28 -16.28 -5.69
C ASP A 423 -2.64 -14.80 -5.91
N PRO A 424 -3.87 -14.47 -6.38
CA PRO A 424 -4.31 -13.08 -6.56
C PRO A 424 -4.34 -12.26 -5.27
N ASP A 425 -4.54 -12.93 -4.12
CA ASP A 425 -4.63 -12.30 -2.81
C ASP A 425 -3.25 -12.16 -2.11
N ALA A 426 -2.20 -12.73 -2.70
CA ALA A 426 -0.85 -12.67 -2.14
C ALA A 426 -0.35 -11.23 -1.97
N ARG A 427 -0.57 -10.37 -2.95
CA ARG A 427 -0.07 -8.99 -2.93
C ARG A 427 -0.68 -8.14 -1.81
N PRO A 428 -2.01 -8.05 -1.62
CA PRO A 428 -2.61 -7.35 -0.49
C PRO A 428 -2.11 -7.90 0.86
N ARG A 429 -2.00 -9.21 0.99
CA ARG A 429 -1.54 -9.86 2.21
C ARG A 429 -0.08 -9.53 2.53
N TRP A 430 0.80 -9.53 1.51
CA TRP A 430 2.19 -9.09 1.67
C TRP A 430 2.30 -7.62 2.07
N GLN A 431 1.47 -6.74 1.50
CA GLN A 431 1.46 -5.32 1.86
C GLN A 431 1.10 -5.08 3.33
N GLU A 432 0.23 -5.92 3.90
CA GLU A 432 -0.11 -5.85 5.32
C GLU A 432 1.02 -6.38 6.21
N LEU A 433 1.69 -7.47 5.81
CA LEU A 433 2.64 -8.19 6.67
C LEU A 433 4.08 -7.72 6.52
N LEU A 434 4.47 -7.13 5.39
CA LEU A 434 5.87 -6.74 5.11
C LEU A 434 6.49 -5.84 6.20
N PRO A 435 5.84 -4.80 6.73
CA PRO A 435 6.40 -3.98 7.79
C PRO A 435 6.74 -4.83 9.03
N HIS A 436 5.86 -5.77 9.37
CA HIS A 436 6.02 -6.64 10.53
C HIS A 436 7.14 -7.68 10.31
N VAL A 437 7.27 -8.23 9.09
CA VAL A 437 8.40 -9.10 8.71
C VAL A 437 9.71 -8.35 8.87
N ILE A 438 9.82 -7.14 8.32
CA ILE A 438 11.04 -6.32 8.42
C ILE A 438 11.37 -6.02 9.89
N ALA A 439 10.38 -5.65 10.71
CA ALA A 439 10.60 -5.35 12.12
C ALA A 439 11.14 -6.55 12.90
N VAL A 440 10.55 -7.73 12.73
CA VAL A 440 10.95 -8.95 13.45
C VAL A 440 12.32 -9.48 13.00
N THR A 441 12.63 -9.32 11.71
CA THR A 441 13.89 -9.79 11.12
C THR A 441 15.02 -8.76 11.16
N LYS A 442 14.82 -7.57 11.72
CA LYS A 442 15.79 -6.47 11.71
C LYS A 442 17.14 -6.83 12.34
N ASP A 443 17.09 -7.44 13.52
CA ASP A 443 18.30 -7.77 14.28
C ASP A 443 18.80 -9.20 13.98
N GLU A 444 19.98 -9.54 14.47
CA GLU A 444 20.52 -10.91 14.41
C GLU A 444 19.49 -11.93 14.94
N PRO A 445 19.17 -13.00 14.20
CA PRO A 445 18.18 -13.97 14.67
C PRO A 445 18.71 -14.84 15.82
N PRO A 446 17.86 -15.19 16.81
CA PRO A 446 18.14 -16.30 17.69
C PRO A 446 18.35 -17.60 16.89
N ALA A 447 19.25 -18.47 17.38
CA ALA A 447 19.56 -19.74 16.69
C ALA A 447 18.30 -20.59 16.44
N GLU A 448 17.33 -20.53 17.35
CA GLU A 448 16.07 -21.28 17.33
C GLU A 448 15.10 -20.88 16.21
N CYS A 449 15.31 -19.71 15.58
CA CYS A 449 14.50 -19.24 14.44
C CYS A 449 15.32 -18.64 13.31
N ALA A 450 16.60 -18.96 13.24
CA ALA A 450 17.47 -18.47 12.17
C ALA A 450 16.98 -18.93 10.79
N ALA A 451 16.57 -20.20 10.68
CA ALA A 451 16.01 -20.77 9.45
C ALA A 451 14.71 -20.06 9.01
N GLU A 452 13.77 -19.85 9.94
CA GLU A 452 12.52 -19.12 9.67
C GLU A 452 12.79 -17.66 9.28
N THR A 453 13.81 -17.04 9.91
CA THR A 453 14.22 -15.68 9.57
C THR A 453 14.75 -15.60 8.13
N ALA A 454 15.60 -16.52 7.71
CA ALA A 454 16.09 -16.59 6.33
C ALA A 454 14.93 -16.76 5.33
N VAL A 455 13.99 -17.66 5.62
CA VAL A 455 12.78 -17.85 4.79
C VAL A 455 11.97 -16.54 4.67
N LEU A 456 11.74 -15.83 5.78
CA LEU A 456 11.01 -14.57 5.76
C LEU A 456 11.73 -13.49 4.94
N LEU A 457 13.04 -13.36 5.10
CA LEU A 457 13.86 -12.42 4.36
C LEU A 457 13.84 -12.71 2.87
N ARG A 458 13.96 -13.97 2.45
CA ARG A 458 13.89 -14.39 1.05
C ARG A 458 12.53 -14.13 0.44
N LEU A 459 11.44 -14.53 1.11
CA LEU A 459 10.08 -14.32 0.62
C LEU A 459 9.75 -12.81 0.52
N ALA A 460 10.19 -12.01 1.52
CA ALA A 460 10.06 -10.55 1.45
C ALA A 460 10.83 -9.96 0.27
N SER A 461 12.07 -10.45 0.02
CA SER A 461 12.88 -10.02 -1.12
C SER A 461 12.21 -10.38 -2.44
N THR A 462 11.67 -11.60 -2.58
CA THR A 462 10.95 -12.04 -3.77
C THR A 462 9.72 -11.15 -4.04
N PHE A 463 8.96 -10.81 -3.01
CA PHE A 463 7.85 -9.88 -3.13
C PHE A 463 8.30 -8.49 -3.56
N LEU A 464 9.37 -7.96 -2.95
CA LEU A 464 9.93 -6.64 -3.29
C LEU A 464 10.47 -6.59 -4.72
N VAL A 465 11.09 -7.67 -5.20
CA VAL A 465 11.53 -7.80 -6.61
C VAL A 465 10.35 -7.68 -7.56
N GLN A 466 9.22 -8.32 -7.26
CA GLN A 466 8.03 -8.22 -8.10
C GLN A 466 7.42 -6.83 -8.18
N ILE A 467 7.54 -6.05 -7.11
CA ILE A 467 7.08 -4.66 -7.09
C ILE A 467 8.17 -3.66 -7.52
N GLY A 468 9.36 -4.17 -7.91
CA GLY A 468 10.48 -3.37 -8.42
C GLY A 468 11.24 -2.58 -7.36
N ASP A 469 11.12 -2.94 -6.07
CA ASP A 469 11.84 -2.29 -4.97
C ASP A 469 13.15 -3.03 -4.67
N TYR A 470 14.07 -2.96 -5.63
CA TYR A 470 15.37 -3.63 -5.54
C TYR A 470 16.27 -3.08 -4.45
N ALA A 471 16.10 -1.80 -4.08
CA ALA A 471 16.90 -1.16 -3.05
C ALA A 471 16.68 -1.78 -1.66
N VAL A 472 15.45 -2.16 -1.35
CA VAL A 472 15.10 -2.85 -0.10
C VAL A 472 15.29 -4.36 -0.24
N ALA A 473 15.00 -4.94 -1.43
CA ALA A 473 15.12 -6.38 -1.67
C ALA A 473 16.56 -6.89 -1.52
N LEU A 474 17.53 -6.19 -2.09
CA LEU A 474 18.93 -6.62 -2.16
C LEU A 474 19.53 -6.91 -0.77
N PRO A 475 19.55 -5.97 0.19
CA PRO A 475 20.14 -6.22 1.51
C PRO A 475 19.40 -7.30 2.30
N LEU A 476 18.08 -7.46 2.12
CA LEU A 476 17.32 -8.53 2.77
C LEU A 476 17.72 -9.89 2.23
N CYS A 477 17.87 -10.03 0.90
CA CYS A 477 18.26 -11.28 0.27
C CYS A 477 19.72 -11.65 0.58
N GLU A 478 20.64 -10.67 0.61
CA GLU A 478 22.03 -10.91 1.05
C GLU A 478 22.11 -11.44 2.48
N ARG A 479 21.24 -10.91 3.37
CA ARG A 479 21.15 -11.43 4.76
C ARG A 479 20.53 -12.81 4.81
N ALA A 480 19.51 -13.12 4.01
CA ALA A 480 18.94 -14.47 3.92
C ALA A 480 20.03 -15.49 3.55
N LEU A 481 20.77 -15.21 2.47
CA LEU A 481 21.87 -16.05 2.02
C LEU A 481 22.94 -16.23 3.11
N ALA A 482 23.36 -15.17 3.79
CA ALA A 482 24.35 -15.26 4.85
C ALA A 482 23.90 -16.14 6.02
N ILE A 483 22.62 -16.10 6.37
CA ILE A 483 22.05 -16.97 7.39
C ILE A 483 22.02 -18.42 6.89
N ASP A 484 21.49 -18.68 5.68
CA ASP A 484 21.37 -20.06 5.15
C ASP A 484 22.73 -20.71 4.91
N GLU A 485 23.75 -19.95 4.47
CA GLU A 485 25.15 -20.44 4.37
C GLU A 485 25.80 -20.72 5.72
N SER A 486 25.32 -20.13 6.80
CA SER A 486 25.82 -20.40 8.16
C SER A 486 25.22 -21.64 8.81
N LEU A 487 24.13 -22.18 8.25
CA LEU A 487 23.37 -23.30 8.80
C LEU A 487 23.66 -24.58 8.01
N GLU A 488 23.96 -25.67 8.71
CA GLU A 488 24.19 -26.97 8.09
C GLU A 488 22.91 -27.52 7.41
N GLY A 489 23.06 -28.09 6.22
CA GLY A 489 21.97 -28.75 5.50
C GLY A 489 20.96 -27.80 4.84
N ARG A 490 21.33 -26.52 4.65
CA ARG A 490 20.49 -25.48 4.02
C ARG A 490 20.96 -25.11 2.60
N ASP A 491 21.65 -26.02 1.93
CA ASP A 491 22.20 -25.75 0.59
C ASP A 491 21.10 -25.44 -0.44
N ALA A 492 19.96 -26.12 -0.37
CA ALA A 492 18.84 -25.85 -1.27
C ALA A 492 18.27 -24.44 -1.03
N GLU A 493 18.11 -24.04 0.22
CA GLU A 493 17.62 -22.72 0.57
C GLU A 493 18.60 -21.61 0.15
N ALA A 494 19.90 -21.81 0.36
CA ALA A 494 20.92 -20.91 -0.14
C ALA A 494 20.90 -20.80 -1.68
N GLY A 495 20.55 -21.87 -2.39
CA GLY A 495 20.30 -21.86 -3.83
C GLY A 495 19.15 -20.93 -4.22
N PHE A 496 18.02 -20.95 -3.49
CA PHE A 496 16.90 -20.03 -3.73
C PHE A 496 17.25 -18.57 -3.45
N ASP A 497 18.09 -18.30 -2.45
CA ASP A 497 18.58 -16.94 -2.19
C ASP A 497 19.49 -16.45 -3.32
N LEU A 498 20.41 -17.30 -3.78
CA LEU A 498 21.31 -17.00 -4.89
C LEU A 498 20.55 -16.67 -6.18
N ILE A 499 19.47 -17.41 -6.48
CA ILE A 499 18.69 -17.16 -7.69
C ILE A 499 17.88 -15.86 -7.58
N THR A 500 17.37 -15.53 -6.39
CA THR A 500 16.71 -14.26 -6.12
C THR A 500 17.70 -13.09 -6.27
N LEU A 501 18.91 -13.21 -5.75
CA LEU A 501 19.99 -12.24 -5.95
C LEU A 501 20.37 -12.09 -7.42
N ALA A 502 20.44 -13.20 -8.18
CA ALA A 502 20.70 -13.18 -9.60
C ALA A 502 19.63 -12.38 -10.37
N GLN A 503 18.35 -12.56 -10.02
CA GLN A 503 17.23 -11.81 -10.59
C GLN A 503 17.33 -10.31 -10.26
N ILE A 504 17.63 -9.96 -9.01
CA ILE A 504 17.84 -8.56 -8.60
C ILE A 504 18.98 -7.92 -9.41
N HIS A 505 20.13 -8.58 -9.50
CA HIS A 505 21.28 -8.04 -10.23
C HIS A 505 21.03 -7.96 -11.74
N ARG A 506 20.29 -8.89 -12.34
CA ARG A 506 19.85 -8.81 -13.72
C ARG A 506 18.99 -7.56 -13.97
N ASP A 507 18.02 -7.34 -13.12
CA ASP A 507 17.07 -6.24 -13.26
C ASP A 507 17.70 -4.86 -12.93
N LEU A 508 18.84 -4.86 -12.21
CA LEU A 508 19.74 -3.72 -12.02
C LEU A 508 20.83 -3.58 -13.11
N ASP A 509 20.75 -4.36 -14.20
CA ASP A 509 21.70 -4.36 -15.32
C ASP A 509 23.14 -4.80 -14.96
N ALA A 510 23.31 -5.47 -13.81
CA ALA A 510 24.58 -6.05 -13.37
C ALA A 510 24.71 -7.52 -13.86
N LEU A 511 24.68 -7.68 -15.20
CA LEU A 511 24.48 -8.97 -15.88
C LEU A 511 25.52 -10.03 -15.55
N GLU A 512 26.81 -9.68 -15.50
CA GLU A 512 27.89 -10.63 -15.16
C GLU A 512 27.78 -11.14 -13.72
N ARG A 513 27.34 -10.29 -12.80
CA ARG A 513 27.11 -10.70 -11.42
C ARG A 513 25.89 -11.62 -11.34
N SER A 514 24.82 -11.32 -12.06
CA SER A 514 23.63 -12.18 -12.21
C SER A 514 24.03 -13.57 -12.74
N ARG A 515 24.83 -13.64 -13.81
CA ARG A 515 25.36 -14.89 -14.36
C ARG A 515 26.08 -15.71 -13.30
N THR A 516 27.04 -15.12 -12.62
CA THR A 516 27.86 -15.80 -11.60
C THR A 516 27.00 -16.39 -10.48
N LEU A 517 25.99 -15.64 -10.02
CA LEU A 517 25.07 -16.06 -8.97
C LEU A 517 24.14 -17.19 -9.47
N ALA A 518 23.56 -17.06 -10.67
CA ALA A 518 22.70 -18.07 -11.27
C ALA A 518 23.45 -19.40 -11.50
N GLU A 519 24.69 -19.34 -12.03
CA GLU A 519 25.55 -20.52 -12.18
C GLU A 519 25.88 -21.17 -10.82
N ARG A 520 26.06 -20.39 -9.78
CA ARG A 520 26.30 -20.90 -8.42
C ARG A 520 25.05 -21.57 -7.85
N ALA A 521 23.87 -20.94 -8.02
CA ALA A 521 22.58 -21.52 -7.61
C ALA A 521 22.33 -22.86 -8.29
N LEU A 522 22.48 -22.92 -9.62
CA LEU A 522 22.30 -24.14 -10.41
C LEU A 522 23.21 -25.27 -9.94
N ARG A 523 24.52 -25.01 -9.75
CA ARG A 523 25.44 -26.01 -9.22
C ARG A 523 25.02 -26.52 -7.83
N LEU A 524 24.52 -25.64 -6.98
CA LEU A 524 24.12 -25.97 -5.64
C LEU A 524 22.85 -26.84 -5.65
N HIS A 525 21.82 -26.45 -6.37
CA HIS A 525 20.58 -27.22 -6.52
C HIS A 525 20.83 -28.57 -7.22
N GLU A 526 21.66 -28.64 -8.27
CA GLU A 526 22.04 -29.92 -8.92
C GLU A 526 22.78 -30.89 -7.98
N SER A 527 23.44 -30.36 -6.94
CA SER A 527 24.14 -31.19 -5.96
C SER A 527 23.23 -31.75 -4.86
N CYS A 528 22.11 -31.10 -4.53
CA CYS A 528 21.28 -31.43 -3.37
C CYS A 528 19.81 -31.76 -3.72
N LEU A 529 19.33 -31.45 -4.94
CA LEU A 529 17.96 -31.73 -5.35
C LEU A 529 17.90 -32.75 -6.49
N PRO A 530 16.76 -33.46 -6.69
CA PRO A 530 16.52 -34.31 -7.86
C PRO A 530 16.68 -33.53 -9.18
N ALA A 531 17.15 -34.16 -10.23
CA ALA A 531 17.44 -33.54 -11.52
C ALA A 531 16.21 -32.96 -12.25
N ASP A 532 15.02 -33.40 -11.84
CA ASP A 532 13.70 -32.95 -12.32
C ASP A 532 13.01 -31.93 -11.36
N SER A 533 13.77 -31.38 -10.43
CA SER A 533 13.24 -30.39 -9.48
C SER A 533 12.89 -29.07 -10.18
N PRO A 534 11.70 -28.48 -9.95
CA PRO A 534 11.32 -27.14 -10.48
C PRO A 534 12.28 -26.02 -10.06
N ALA A 535 12.98 -26.18 -8.93
CA ALA A 535 14.02 -25.22 -8.54
C ALA A 535 15.14 -25.12 -9.59
N ILE A 536 15.56 -26.29 -10.16
CA ILE A 536 16.55 -26.35 -11.23
C ILE A 536 16.00 -25.66 -12.51
N ALA A 537 14.71 -25.83 -12.81
CA ALA A 537 14.09 -25.13 -13.94
C ALA A 537 14.15 -23.62 -13.77
N THR A 538 13.85 -23.11 -12.56
CA THR A 538 13.95 -21.69 -12.25
C THR A 538 15.38 -21.14 -12.42
N ASP A 539 16.40 -21.91 -11.98
CA ASP A 539 17.80 -21.53 -12.15
C ASP A 539 18.19 -21.46 -13.63
N LEU A 540 17.82 -22.48 -14.40
CA LEU A 540 18.10 -22.59 -15.83
C LEU A 540 17.41 -21.46 -16.59
N ALA A 541 16.15 -21.16 -16.31
CA ALA A 541 15.40 -20.07 -16.94
C ALA A 541 16.02 -18.70 -16.60
N THR A 542 16.45 -18.49 -15.36
CA THR A 542 17.11 -17.24 -14.95
C THR A 542 18.47 -17.07 -15.61
N LEU A 543 19.27 -18.15 -15.67
CA LEU A 543 20.57 -18.14 -16.36
C LEU A 543 20.39 -17.92 -17.87
N ALA A 544 19.46 -18.63 -18.51
CA ALA A 544 19.15 -18.45 -19.93
C ALA A 544 18.78 -17.00 -20.26
N ARG A 545 17.92 -16.40 -19.45
CA ARG A 545 17.51 -15.00 -19.62
C ARG A 545 18.67 -14.03 -19.43
N THR A 546 19.55 -14.28 -18.47
CA THR A 546 20.76 -13.47 -18.25
C THR A 546 21.72 -13.58 -19.44
N LEU A 547 21.94 -14.80 -19.97
CA LEU A 547 22.77 -15.03 -21.14
C LEU A 547 22.20 -14.36 -22.40
N CYS A 548 20.87 -14.34 -22.58
CA CYS A 548 20.24 -13.59 -23.68
C CYS A 548 20.57 -12.10 -23.59
N LEU A 549 20.47 -11.50 -22.40
CA LEU A 549 20.82 -10.09 -22.19
C LEU A 549 22.31 -9.80 -22.41
N LEU A 550 23.18 -10.80 -22.20
CA LEU A 550 24.62 -10.74 -22.53
C LEU A 550 24.94 -10.99 -24.04
N GLY A 551 23.91 -11.33 -24.82
CA GLY A 551 24.08 -11.66 -26.25
C GLY A 551 24.54 -13.10 -26.53
N GLU A 552 24.60 -13.95 -25.51
CA GLU A 552 25.03 -15.37 -25.59
C GLU A 552 23.86 -16.32 -25.92
N HIS A 553 23.03 -15.98 -26.92
CA HIS A 553 21.75 -16.65 -27.22
C HIS A 553 21.90 -18.16 -27.50
N ARG A 554 23.02 -18.59 -28.15
CA ARG A 554 23.27 -20.01 -28.42
C ARG A 554 23.52 -20.84 -27.16
N ALA A 555 24.12 -20.24 -26.13
CA ALA A 555 24.32 -20.88 -24.82
C ALA A 555 23.03 -20.93 -24.04
N ALA A 556 22.15 -19.93 -24.19
CA ALA A 556 20.87 -19.85 -23.51
C ALA A 556 19.86 -20.92 -23.98
N LEU A 557 19.90 -21.32 -25.25
CA LEU A 557 18.91 -22.21 -25.88
C LEU A 557 18.74 -23.55 -25.11
N PRO A 558 19.79 -24.37 -24.91
CA PRO A 558 19.64 -25.67 -24.25
C PRO A 558 19.19 -25.53 -22.78
N LEU A 559 19.48 -24.40 -22.14
CA LEU A 559 19.07 -24.15 -20.77
C LEU A 559 17.56 -23.87 -20.71
N ALA A 560 17.04 -23.02 -21.60
CA ALA A 560 15.62 -22.72 -21.68
C ALA A 560 14.79 -23.96 -22.09
N GLU A 561 15.29 -24.80 -22.99
CA GLU A 561 14.66 -26.06 -23.36
C GLU A 561 14.60 -27.04 -22.18
N ARG A 562 15.69 -27.18 -21.42
CA ARG A 562 15.73 -28.03 -20.23
C ARG A 562 14.79 -27.51 -19.12
N ALA A 563 14.73 -26.20 -18.91
CA ALA A 563 13.80 -25.58 -17.93
C ALA A 563 12.36 -25.96 -18.26
N LEU A 564 11.93 -25.72 -19.51
CA LEU A 564 10.59 -26.07 -19.98
C LEU A 564 10.26 -27.55 -19.79
N GLN A 565 11.19 -28.45 -20.11
CA GLN A 565 10.99 -29.90 -19.94
C GLN A 565 10.78 -30.30 -18.49
N ILE A 566 11.53 -29.69 -17.55
CA ILE A 566 11.40 -29.98 -16.13
C ILE A 566 10.05 -29.48 -15.61
N ASP A 567 9.66 -28.23 -15.93
CA ASP A 567 8.40 -27.66 -15.42
C ASP A 567 7.17 -28.33 -16.04
N GLU A 568 7.21 -28.71 -17.34
CA GLU A 568 6.14 -29.50 -17.93
C GLU A 568 5.96 -30.88 -17.28
N ALA A 569 7.06 -31.53 -16.90
CA ALA A 569 7.03 -32.82 -16.22
C ALA A 569 6.52 -32.71 -14.77
N ALA A 570 6.87 -31.63 -14.07
CA ALA A 570 6.54 -31.43 -12.67
C ALA A 570 5.10 -30.90 -12.45
N HIS A 571 4.67 -29.95 -13.26
CA HIS A 571 3.41 -29.20 -13.07
C HIS A 571 2.33 -29.51 -14.10
N GLY A 572 2.73 -30.14 -15.23
CA GLY A 572 1.85 -30.37 -16.37
C GLY A 572 1.92 -29.26 -17.42
N PRO A 573 1.43 -29.56 -18.65
CA PRO A 573 1.66 -28.70 -19.80
C PRO A 573 0.91 -27.35 -19.79
N ASP A 574 -0.09 -27.19 -18.94
CA ASP A 574 -0.99 -26.02 -18.89
C ASP A 574 -0.79 -25.19 -17.60
N ASP A 575 0.29 -25.43 -16.88
CA ASP A 575 0.59 -24.73 -15.63
C ASP A 575 1.09 -23.30 -15.87
N PRO A 576 0.79 -22.32 -14.99
CA PRO A 576 1.30 -20.96 -15.09
C PRO A 576 2.82 -20.84 -15.25
N TYR A 577 3.59 -21.65 -14.52
CA TYR A 577 5.07 -21.65 -14.57
C TYR A 577 5.57 -22.01 -15.97
N VAL A 578 4.96 -23.02 -16.62
CA VAL A 578 5.27 -23.40 -18.00
C VAL A 578 5.11 -22.22 -18.96
N SER A 579 4.14 -21.32 -18.73
CA SER A 579 3.98 -20.13 -19.56
C SER A 579 5.14 -19.15 -19.49
N PHE A 580 5.87 -19.09 -18.38
CA PHE A 580 7.06 -18.24 -18.26
C PHE A 580 8.24 -18.85 -19.01
N ASP A 581 8.42 -20.18 -18.95
CA ASP A 581 9.48 -20.88 -19.69
C ASP A 581 9.24 -20.82 -21.19
N LEU A 582 8.00 -20.99 -21.64
CA LEU A 582 7.64 -20.84 -23.06
C LEU A 582 8.02 -19.43 -23.57
N ILE A 583 7.78 -18.38 -22.79
CA ILE A 583 8.16 -17.00 -23.17
C ILE A 583 9.68 -16.83 -23.13
N ALA A 584 10.39 -17.43 -22.17
CA ALA A 584 11.84 -17.38 -22.10
C ALA A 584 12.46 -18.07 -23.34
N LEU A 585 12.00 -19.27 -23.68
CA LEU A 585 12.44 -20.02 -24.85
C LEU A 585 12.10 -19.27 -26.15
N ALA A 586 10.92 -18.68 -26.26
CA ALA A 586 10.52 -17.89 -27.42
C ALA A 586 11.41 -16.65 -27.62
N ASN A 587 11.81 -15.97 -26.55
CA ASN A 587 12.77 -14.86 -26.61
C ASN A 587 14.11 -15.32 -27.18
N VAL A 588 14.64 -16.48 -26.72
CA VAL A 588 15.89 -17.04 -27.26
C VAL A 588 15.78 -17.29 -28.75
N HIS A 589 14.68 -17.88 -29.24
CA HIS A 589 14.46 -18.11 -30.67
C HIS A 589 14.35 -16.80 -31.46
N VAL A 590 13.67 -15.79 -30.92
CA VAL A 590 13.59 -14.46 -31.57
C VAL A 590 14.96 -13.83 -31.72
N ASP A 591 15.79 -13.88 -30.66
CA ASP A 591 17.14 -13.33 -30.65
C ASP A 591 18.09 -14.10 -31.59
N LEU A 592 17.83 -15.38 -31.83
CA LEU A 592 18.51 -16.20 -32.84
C LEU A 592 17.99 -15.99 -34.27
N GLY A 593 16.92 -15.19 -34.43
CA GLY A 593 16.31 -14.93 -35.74
C GLY A 593 15.30 -15.98 -36.22
N ASP A 594 14.87 -16.90 -35.30
CA ASP A 594 13.92 -17.96 -35.62
C ASP A 594 12.51 -17.64 -35.08
N GLN A 595 11.87 -16.66 -35.71
CA GLN A 595 10.51 -16.23 -35.37
C GLN A 595 9.47 -17.31 -35.66
N ALA A 596 9.74 -18.21 -36.60
CA ALA A 596 8.80 -19.29 -36.93
C ALA A 596 8.62 -20.30 -35.77
N THR A 597 9.72 -20.63 -35.10
CA THR A 597 9.69 -21.47 -33.91
C THR A 597 9.17 -20.72 -32.67
N ALA A 598 9.44 -19.42 -32.54
CA ALA A 598 8.98 -18.62 -31.41
C ALA A 598 7.44 -18.45 -31.37
N LEU A 599 6.78 -18.29 -32.54
CA LEU A 599 5.36 -17.97 -32.62
C LEU A 599 4.43 -19.02 -31.97
N PRO A 600 4.58 -20.34 -32.19
CA PRO A 600 3.78 -21.35 -31.49
C PRO A 600 4.01 -21.38 -29.98
N LEU A 601 5.24 -21.13 -29.51
CA LEU A 601 5.55 -21.05 -28.08
C LEU A 601 4.82 -19.87 -27.41
N ILE A 602 4.85 -18.70 -28.02
CA ILE A 602 4.15 -17.51 -27.56
C ILE A 602 2.63 -17.73 -27.55
N SER A 603 2.11 -18.40 -28.58
CA SER A 603 0.67 -18.68 -28.69
C SER A 603 0.19 -19.58 -27.58
N ARG A 604 0.95 -20.65 -27.29
CA ARG A 604 0.66 -21.57 -26.17
C ARG A 604 0.76 -20.87 -24.84
N ALA A 605 1.78 -20.04 -24.61
CA ALA A 605 1.91 -19.24 -23.40
C ALA A 605 0.72 -18.28 -23.20
N LEU A 606 0.20 -17.70 -24.29
CA LEU A 606 -0.98 -16.85 -24.24
C LEU A 606 -2.24 -17.63 -23.85
N GLU A 607 -2.45 -18.82 -24.43
CA GLU A 607 -3.57 -19.70 -24.13
C GLU A 607 -3.59 -20.10 -22.64
N ILE A 608 -2.44 -20.50 -22.07
CA ILE A 608 -2.30 -20.82 -20.65
C ILE A 608 -2.68 -19.60 -19.80
N ARG A 609 -2.15 -18.42 -20.12
CA ARG A 609 -2.42 -17.20 -19.34
C ARG A 609 -3.88 -16.74 -19.44
N GLU A 610 -4.51 -16.86 -20.61
CA GLU A 610 -5.92 -16.50 -20.80
C GLU A 610 -6.89 -17.47 -20.08
N ALA A 611 -6.46 -18.71 -19.84
CA ALA A 611 -7.24 -19.68 -19.06
C ALA A 611 -7.23 -19.40 -17.55
N ILE A 612 -6.16 -18.78 -17.03
CA ILE A 612 -5.90 -18.62 -15.59
C ILE A 612 -6.18 -17.20 -15.11
N TYR A 613 -5.73 -16.20 -15.86
CA TYR A 613 -5.81 -14.79 -15.45
C TYR A 613 -7.04 -14.10 -16.04
N ALA A 614 -7.49 -13.03 -15.36
CA ALA A 614 -8.53 -12.15 -15.88
C ALA A 614 -8.12 -11.54 -17.25
N PRO A 615 -9.07 -11.32 -18.18
CA PRO A 615 -8.78 -10.90 -19.57
C PRO A 615 -7.97 -9.61 -19.72
N ASP A 616 -7.95 -8.78 -18.69
CA ASP A 616 -7.21 -7.53 -18.61
C ASP A 616 -5.96 -7.63 -17.74
N HIS A 617 -5.50 -8.86 -17.42
CA HIS A 617 -4.32 -9.07 -16.59
C HIS A 617 -3.05 -8.65 -17.32
N LEU A 618 -2.11 -8.06 -16.59
CA LEU A 618 -0.86 -7.50 -17.10
C LEU A 618 -0.02 -8.51 -17.91
N TYR A 619 0.07 -9.75 -17.41
CA TYR A 619 0.83 -10.80 -18.09
C TYR A 619 0.26 -11.15 -19.48
N ILE A 620 -1.06 -11.05 -19.67
CA ILE A 620 -1.68 -11.19 -21.00
C ILE A 620 -1.26 -10.03 -21.88
N GLY A 621 -1.27 -8.79 -21.36
CA GLY A 621 -0.83 -7.60 -22.11
C GLY A 621 0.58 -7.72 -22.67
N TYR A 622 1.53 -8.19 -21.85
CA TYR A 622 2.92 -8.40 -22.27
C TYR A 622 3.06 -9.44 -23.38
N VAL A 623 2.39 -10.59 -23.21
CA VAL A 623 2.47 -11.66 -24.23
C VAL A 623 1.85 -11.22 -25.56
N LEU A 624 0.74 -10.47 -25.51
CA LEU A 624 0.09 -9.92 -26.71
C LEU A 624 1.02 -8.96 -27.48
N VAL A 625 1.73 -8.07 -26.76
CA VAL A 625 2.70 -7.15 -27.37
C VAL A 625 3.87 -7.91 -27.95
N PHE A 626 4.39 -8.91 -27.24
CA PHE A 626 5.48 -9.75 -27.74
C PHE A 626 5.04 -10.56 -28.95
N LYS A 627 3.86 -11.17 -28.95
CA LYS A 627 3.27 -11.85 -30.11
C LYS A 627 3.15 -10.92 -31.31
N ALA A 628 2.68 -9.70 -31.09
CA ALA A 628 2.56 -8.69 -32.14
C ALA A 628 3.92 -8.31 -32.76
N GLN A 629 4.98 -8.20 -31.95
CA GLN A 629 6.33 -7.93 -32.43
C GLN A 629 6.81 -9.05 -33.34
N VAL A 630 6.62 -10.31 -32.94
CA VAL A 630 7.01 -11.48 -33.76
C VAL A 630 6.19 -11.56 -35.05
N LEU A 631 4.87 -11.38 -34.99
CA LEU A 631 4.00 -11.35 -36.17
C LEU A 631 4.38 -10.21 -37.13
N HIS A 632 4.78 -9.05 -36.61
CA HIS A 632 5.26 -7.94 -37.44
C HIS A 632 6.51 -8.31 -38.23
N THR A 633 7.48 -8.99 -37.60
CA THR A 633 8.69 -9.44 -38.29
C THR A 633 8.38 -10.49 -39.37
N LEU A 634 7.31 -11.24 -39.20
CA LEU A 634 6.80 -12.22 -40.18
C LEU A 634 5.88 -11.59 -41.24
N ASN A 635 5.63 -10.28 -41.19
CA ASN A 635 4.68 -9.55 -42.03
C ASN A 635 3.24 -10.06 -41.95
N ASP A 636 2.83 -10.58 -40.81
CA ASP A 636 1.47 -11.05 -40.59
C ASP A 636 0.53 -9.87 -40.21
N PRO A 637 -0.59 -9.66 -40.94
CA PRO A 637 -1.52 -8.56 -40.70
C PRO A 637 -2.19 -8.62 -39.32
N ALA A 638 -2.26 -9.78 -38.66
CA ALA A 638 -2.82 -9.93 -37.32
C ALA A 638 -2.00 -9.19 -36.24
N ALA A 639 -0.75 -8.81 -36.54
CA ALA A 639 0.13 -8.06 -35.62
C ALA A 639 -0.55 -6.81 -35.03
N ALA A 640 -1.29 -6.06 -35.87
CA ALA A 640 -1.96 -4.82 -35.46
C ALA A 640 -3.06 -5.03 -34.42
N ASP A 641 -3.79 -6.16 -34.48
CA ASP A 641 -4.86 -6.47 -33.53
C ASP A 641 -4.30 -6.86 -32.16
N PHE A 642 -3.29 -7.73 -32.14
CA PHE A 642 -2.59 -8.12 -30.92
C PHE A 642 -1.90 -6.91 -30.26
N ALA A 643 -1.23 -6.06 -31.03
CA ALA A 643 -0.60 -4.85 -30.53
C ALA A 643 -1.62 -3.91 -29.86
N ARG A 644 -2.76 -3.66 -30.51
CA ARG A 644 -3.82 -2.81 -29.97
C ARG A 644 -4.41 -3.37 -28.68
N ARG A 645 -4.74 -4.67 -28.62
CA ARG A 645 -5.25 -5.31 -27.43
C ARG A 645 -4.23 -5.27 -26.29
N GLY A 646 -2.98 -5.60 -26.56
CA GLY A 646 -1.89 -5.56 -25.58
C GLY A 646 -1.66 -4.15 -25.06
N ALA A 647 -1.54 -3.14 -25.94
CA ALA A 647 -1.36 -1.73 -25.56
C ALA A 647 -2.52 -1.21 -24.70
N GLN A 648 -3.76 -1.64 -24.97
CA GLN A 648 -4.94 -1.26 -24.21
C GLN A 648 -4.92 -1.83 -22.80
N ILE A 649 -4.53 -3.11 -22.64
CA ILE A 649 -4.36 -3.75 -21.32
C ILE A 649 -3.25 -3.03 -20.55
N LEU A 650 -2.07 -2.83 -21.18
CA LEU A 650 -0.95 -2.13 -20.55
C LEU A 650 -1.34 -0.70 -20.17
N GLN A 651 -2.07 0.03 -21.02
CA GLN A 651 -2.56 1.37 -20.67
C GLN A 651 -3.49 1.36 -19.48
N THR A 652 -4.38 0.38 -19.39
CA THR A 652 -5.35 0.29 -18.28
C THR A 652 -4.65 -0.02 -16.97
N ARG A 653 -3.65 -0.91 -17.00
CA ARG A 653 -2.96 -1.43 -15.81
C ARG A 653 -1.74 -0.59 -15.40
N LEU A 654 -0.95 -0.09 -16.35
CA LEU A 654 0.30 0.65 -16.11
C LEU A 654 0.16 2.17 -16.27
N GLY A 655 -0.89 2.63 -16.95
CA GLY A 655 -1.03 4.02 -17.35
C GLY A 655 -0.34 4.33 -18.70
N ARG A 656 -0.68 5.52 -19.26
CA ARG A 656 -0.25 5.90 -20.62
C ARG A 656 1.24 6.26 -20.71
N THR A 657 1.84 6.72 -19.63
CA THR A 657 3.22 7.22 -19.55
C THR A 657 4.23 6.15 -19.13
N HIS A 658 3.80 4.90 -18.99
CA HIS A 658 4.71 3.82 -18.66
C HIS A 658 5.55 3.43 -19.89
N PRO A 659 6.88 3.22 -19.79
CA PRO A 659 7.74 2.89 -20.94
C PRO A 659 7.22 1.73 -21.79
N LYS A 660 6.85 0.62 -21.15
CA LYS A 660 6.28 -0.55 -21.86
C LYS A 660 4.95 -0.25 -22.55
N THR A 661 4.16 0.69 -22.03
CA THR A 661 2.93 1.16 -22.67
C THR A 661 3.25 2.05 -23.85
N GLU A 662 4.20 2.95 -23.70
CA GLU A 662 4.68 3.81 -24.79
C GLU A 662 5.28 2.98 -25.93
N ASP A 663 6.10 1.96 -25.61
CA ASP A 663 6.65 1.01 -26.58
C ASP A 663 5.54 0.24 -27.31
N ALA A 664 4.52 -0.22 -26.59
CA ALA A 664 3.38 -0.91 -27.19
C ALA A 664 2.58 0.00 -28.11
N PHE A 665 2.35 1.27 -27.77
CA PHE A 665 1.70 2.23 -28.66
C PHE A 665 2.60 2.62 -29.85
N ALA A 666 3.90 2.75 -29.65
CA ALA A 666 4.86 2.95 -30.76
C ALA A 666 4.83 1.78 -31.73
N LEU A 667 4.63 0.54 -31.25
CA LEU A 667 4.40 -0.61 -32.09
C LEU A 667 3.07 -0.49 -32.85
N VAL A 668 1.98 -0.12 -32.18
CA VAL A 668 0.66 0.10 -32.83
C VAL A 668 0.76 1.15 -33.95
N ASP A 669 1.50 2.24 -33.72
CA ASP A 669 1.66 3.30 -34.72
C ASP A 669 2.54 2.85 -35.93
N ARG A 670 3.53 1.98 -35.70
CA ARG A 670 4.31 1.36 -36.77
C ARG A 670 3.52 0.35 -37.61
N LEU A 671 2.46 -0.22 -37.06
CA LEU A 671 1.62 -1.23 -37.71
C LEU A 671 0.38 -0.62 -38.41
N ARG A 672 0.19 0.69 -38.33
CA ARG A 672 -0.82 1.46 -39.10
C ARG A 672 -0.32 1.76 -40.50
#